data_108f1a73f1be5eb6d005ee4bc5136496
#
_entry.id   108f1a73f1be5eb6d005ee4bc5136496
#
_cell.length_a   1.000
_cell.length_b   1.000
_cell.length_c   1.000
_cell.angle_alpha   90.00
_cell.angle_beta   90.00
_cell.angle_gamma   90.00
#
_symmetry.space_group_name_H-M   'P 1'
#
loop_
_entity.id
_entity.type
_entity.pdbx_description
1 polymer ?
#
loop_
_entity_poly.entity_id
_entity_poly.type
_entity_poly.pdbx_seq_one_letter_code
_entity_poly.pdbx_strand_id
1 'polypeptide(L)'
;MLTLVVRTLRHRTGGFIATLVSVFVGTAVMLACGGLMETGIRTVIPPQRLAAAPVVVAGNQSYNLPTVGHGEDADHETATLSERVRLDERLASSIGGVPGVAHVVPDVSFHAEVLGLSGGPSVPGTQAGHSWVSAELAPYRLVDGGAPIREGEVVLDAATAARIGAHAGSKTDIAVRGGVHSYLVTGIADAGRKMAADAVFFSPAEAAGLRPAAGQVDAFGVQLAPGADAKAVSAQIATALHEKNAVTLTGDARGSAEFAKAAGDGELLIILAAVFGGLAAQVAMFVVASTLTLSVQQRRREVAMLRAIGATPRQLSRMITGEAMIIGALGTALAIFPGMLLGSWLFGRLTGFGVIQPVLKFEQGFYPVVAAAIVGLGSAWGAAFVAARYAGRTRPVEAMRETAIPTRWLTPTRLWLGVSSLIGAVALAYLTITVVDGPLAASTAGPAVTLVATAVALFAPGLTKLLVAVLRRPIRAFGGLPGYLASLNARARWMPMAGAVTPIMLATGLAIFMLYFQTTEVAVAEKQYTDSLLADAVVTSATGDLPPGLIAKVQQAPGVAGATAFVTSKGYNEKPSDATQDEDGVDLTGITADGVAKAWESIVATGQLDALHGNTIALPADLAQRLGVGVGAKIVMRLGDGSLATLDVVATLRSTAASASALMPADTLAPHTAAGSADRILVVAQPGTPEADLLASLRSRAGDVDGVQVAGREALTKAFLAEVQANAWVNYLIVGLLLVYAAISMVNTLVMATADRRREFGLQRLIGSTRGQVMRMMAVEAGIVAAIGAFLGTLVAASMLVPFSAAVSDSPFPSGPLWIYLVILGLAVVLTVVATCAPTWFTLRTRPSPSTLAPE
;
A
#
# COMPACT_ATOMS: atom_id res chain seq x y z
N MET A 1 44.72 13.31 -6.99
CA MET A 1 43.74 12.28 -7.21
C MET A 1 42.44 12.82 -7.82
N LEU A 2 41.82 13.87 -7.28
CA LEU A 2 40.59 14.45 -7.82
C LEU A 2 40.70 14.91 -9.28
N THR A 3 41.81 15.57 -9.63
CA THR A 3 42.09 16.00 -11.01
C THR A 3 42.24 14.84 -11.99
N LEU A 4 42.76 13.72 -11.55
CA LEU A 4 42.92 12.49 -12.36
C LEU A 4 41.55 11.86 -12.58
N VAL A 5 40.71 11.79 -11.55
CA VAL A 5 39.33 11.30 -11.61
C VAL A 5 38.48 12.14 -12.59
N VAL A 6 38.54 13.46 -12.51
CA VAL A 6 37.79 14.37 -13.38
C VAL A 6 38.24 14.23 -14.85
N ARG A 7 39.55 14.09 -15.12
CA ARG A 7 40.07 13.84 -16.46
C ARG A 7 39.62 12.51 -17.03
N THR A 8 39.59 11.45 -16.19
CA THR A 8 39.11 10.12 -16.61
C THR A 8 37.64 10.14 -16.96
N LEU A 9 36.81 10.87 -16.15
CA LEU A 9 35.38 11.08 -16.40
C LEU A 9 35.11 11.74 -17.78
N ARG A 10 35.93 12.72 -18.17
CA ARG A 10 35.77 13.46 -19.40
C ARG A 10 36.07 12.65 -20.67
N HIS A 11 36.95 11.64 -20.60
CA HIS A 11 37.32 10.80 -21.73
C HIS A 11 36.51 9.51 -21.90
N ARG A 12 35.69 9.11 -20.90
CA ARG A 12 34.97 7.82 -20.90
C ARG A 12 33.49 7.96 -20.52
N THR A 13 32.74 8.65 -21.37
CA THR A 13 31.36 9.00 -21.13
C THR A 13 30.41 7.80 -21.02
N GLY A 14 30.59 6.71 -21.79
CA GLY A 14 29.63 5.59 -21.84
C GLY A 14 29.45 4.81 -20.53
N GLY A 15 30.56 4.40 -19.88
CA GLY A 15 30.51 3.64 -18.62
C GLY A 15 30.01 4.46 -17.43
N PHE A 16 30.32 5.77 -17.46
CA PHE A 16 29.88 6.71 -16.44
C PHE A 16 28.40 7.06 -16.55
N ILE A 17 27.90 7.27 -17.77
CA ILE A 17 26.45 7.51 -17.99
C ILE A 17 25.62 6.35 -17.47
N ALA A 18 26.06 5.12 -17.70
CA ALA A 18 25.36 3.94 -17.25
C ALA A 18 25.24 3.87 -15.70
N THR A 19 26.33 4.10 -15.00
CA THR A 19 26.34 4.14 -13.53
C THR A 19 25.56 5.35 -13.01
N LEU A 20 25.70 6.51 -13.65
CA LEU A 20 24.97 7.73 -13.33
C LEU A 20 23.45 7.50 -13.43
N VAL A 21 22.96 6.93 -14.54
CA VAL A 21 21.54 6.63 -14.75
C VAL A 21 21.02 5.64 -13.69
N SER A 22 21.79 4.61 -13.38
CA SER A 22 21.39 3.62 -12.36
C SER A 22 21.26 4.25 -10.99
N VAL A 23 22.20 5.09 -10.57
CA VAL A 23 22.13 5.81 -9.28
C VAL A 23 21.01 6.85 -9.31
N PHE A 24 20.89 7.60 -10.40
CA PHE A 24 19.85 8.61 -10.57
C PHE A 24 18.45 8.02 -10.41
N VAL A 25 18.11 6.97 -11.18
CA VAL A 25 16.76 6.37 -11.11
C VAL A 25 16.51 5.72 -9.75
N GLY A 26 17.50 4.97 -9.22
CA GLY A 26 17.37 4.37 -7.90
C GLY A 26 17.15 5.40 -6.79
N THR A 27 17.91 6.50 -6.79
CA THR A 27 17.75 7.58 -5.82
C THR A 27 16.42 8.32 -5.99
N ALA A 28 15.95 8.53 -7.24
CA ALA A 28 14.66 9.18 -7.49
C ALA A 28 13.48 8.36 -6.94
N VAL A 29 13.48 7.03 -7.13
CA VAL A 29 12.47 6.14 -6.57
C VAL A 29 12.53 6.11 -5.03
N MET A 30 13.76 6.04 -4.47
CA MET A 30 13.95 6.10 -3.02
C MET A 30 13.44 7.40 -2.41
N LEU A 31 13.67 8.53 -3.09
CA LEU A 31 13.19 9.82 -2.64
C LEU A 31 11.66 9.92 -2.71
N ALA A 32 11.03 9.34 -3.74
CA ALA A 32 9.58 9.27 -3.83
C ALA A 32 8.98 8.47 -2.68
N CYS A 33 9.51 7.27 -2.40
CA CYS A 33 9.09 6.45 -1.26
C CYS A 33 9.36 7.17 0.08
N GLY A 34 10.51 7.83 0.21
CA GLY A 34 10.84 8.62 1.41
C GLY A 34 9.88 9.78 1.66
N GLY A 35 9.39 10.43 0.59
CA GLY A 35 8.35 11.48 0.69
C GLY A 35 7.01 10.94 1.17
N LEU A 36 6.59 9.76 0.68
CA LEU A 36 5.39 9.07 1.19
C LEU A 36 5.56 8.70 2.65
N MET A 37 6.73 8.19 3.05
CA MET A 37 7.03 7.84 4.43
C MET A 37 7.01 9.06 5.36
N GLU A 38 7.61 10.19 4.95
CA GLU A 38 7.57 11.43 5.73
C GLU A 38 6.14 11.95 5.88
N THR A 39 5.35 11.89 4.79
CA THR A 39 3.93 12.25 4.81
C THR A 39 3.17 11.38 5.81
N GLY A 40 3.41 10.06 5.81
CA GLY A 40 2.81 9.14 6.76
C GLY A 40 3.20 9.42 8.21
N ILE A 41 4.49 9.67 8.49
CA ILE A 41 4.98 9.98 9.86
C ILE A 41 4.40 11.30 10.39
N ARG A 42 4.31 12.32 9.54
CA ARG A 42 3.82 13.64 9.96
C ARG A 42 2.31 13.71 10.03
N THR A 43 1.62 12.99 9.18
CA THR A 43 0.14 12.92 9.07
C THR A 43 -0.52 14.30 9.23
N VAL A 44 -0.07 15.29 8.41
CA VAL A 44 -0.60 16.65 8.49
C VAL A 44 -1.97 16.71 7.80
N ILE A 45 -3.00 16.95 8.61
CA ILE A 45 -4.39 17.07 8.18
C ILE A 45 -4.85 18.51 8.45
N PRO A 46 -4.77 19.42 7.45
CA PRO A 46 -5.21 20.80 7.67
C PRO A 46 -6.73 20.84 7.92
N PRO A 47 -7.19 21.61 8.91
CA PRO A 47 -8.61 21.75 9.16
C PRO A 47 -9.29 22.44 7.97
N GLN A 48 -10.46 21.95 7.63
CA GLN A 48 -11.28 22.49 6.55
C GLN A 48 -12.51 23.18 7.12
N ARG A 49 -13.45 22.41 7.62
CA ARG A 49 -14.69 22.92 8.21
C ARG A 49 -14.47 23.54 9.61
N LEU A 50 -13.49 23.09 10.36
CA LEU A 50 -13.10 23.64 11.66
C LEU A 50 -12.01 24.72 11.54
N ALA A 51 -11.73 25.23 10.35
CA ALA A 51 -10.60 26.13 10.10
C ALA A 51 -10.71 27.50 10.79
N ALA A 52 -11.94 28.00 11.02
CA ALA A 52 -12.16 29.30 11.67
C ALA A 52 -12.08 29.24 13.21
N ALA A 53 -12.06 28.04 13.81
CA ALA A 53 -11.88 27.90 15.26
C ALA A 53 -10.39 27.85 15.60
N PRO A 54 -9.83 28.81 16.39
CA PRO A 54 -8.41 28.77 16.79
C PRO A 54 -8.00 27.55 17.61
N VAL A 55 -8.92 27.05 18.44
CA VAL A 55 -8.77 25.84 19.24
C VAL A 55 -9.98 24.92 18.99
N VAL A 56 -9.72 23.63 18.89
CA VAL A 56 -10.77 22.59 18.79
C VAL A 56 -10.58 21.60 19.94
N VAL A 57 -11.67 21.25 20.61
CA VAL A 57 -11.70 20.20 21.63
C VAL A 57 -12.46 19.02 21.04
N ALA A 58 -11.81 17.88 20.93
CA ALA A 58 -12.38 16.64 20.38
C ALA A 58 -12.16 15.46 21.34
N GLY A 59 -12.86 14.37 21.13
CA GLY A 59 -12.62 13.13 21.84
C GLY A 59 -11.23 12.56 21.53
N ASN A 60 -10.61 11.93 22.52
CA ASN A 60 -9.32 11.27 22.35
C ASN A 60 -9.47 9.99 21.52
N GLN A 61 -8.98 10.00 20.28
CA GLN A 61 -9.00 8.83 19.38
C GLN A 61 -7.87 7.84 19.66
N SER A 62 -6.89 8.21 20.51
CA SER A 62 -5.75 7.35 20.82
C SER A 62 -6.06 6.48 22.03
N TYR A 63 -5.76 5.21 21.91
CA TYR A 63 -5.90 4.24 22.97
C TYR A 63 -4.57 3.51 23.19
N ASN A 64 -4.06 3.58 24.43
CA ASN A 64 -2.86 2.83 24.79
C ASN A 64 -3.26 1.38 25.09
N LEU A 65 -2.73 0.44 24.30
CA LEU A 65 -2.98 -0.98 24.53
C LEU A 65 -2.48 -1.42 25.91
N PRO A 66 -3.18 -2.35 26.57
CA PRO A 66 -2.74 -2.89 27.85
C PRO A 66 -1.38 -3.60 27.67
N THR A 67 -0.34 -3.08 28.31
CA THR A 67 0.98 -3.69 28.24
C THR A 67 1.05 -4.97 29.05
N VAL A 68 1.51 -6.05 28.42
CA VAL A 68 1.87 -7.29 29.09
C VAL A 68 3.38 -7.30 29.26
N GLY A 69 3.84 -6.84 30.44
CA GLY A 69 5.26 -6.81 30.78
C GLY A 69 5.51 -6.01 32.05
N HIS A 70 6.54 -6.39 32.82
CA HIS A 70 6.96 -5.70 34.03
C HIS A 70 8.28 -5.00 33.74
N GLY A 71 8.31 -3.67 33.71
CA GLY A 71 9.53 -2.89 33.58
C GLY A 71 9.34 -1.51 32.93
N GLU A 72 10.27 -0.58 33.17
CA GLU A 72 10.29 0.78 32.57
C GLU A 72 10.49 0.80 31.06
N ASP A 73 10.76 -0.34 30.41
CA ASP A 73 10.97 -0.50 28.97
C ASP A 73 9.73 -1.09 28.24
N ALA A 74 8.53 -1.03 28.83
CA ALA A 74 7.31 -1.44 28.16
C ALA A 74 6.99 -0.45 27.04
N ASP A 75 7.21 -0.83 25.79
CA ASP A 75 6.75 -0.09 24.62
C ASP A 75 5.21 0.00 24.69
N HIS A 76 4.70 1.21 24.83
CA HIS A 76 3.28 1.49 24.81
C HIS A 76 2.84 1.56 23.34
N GLU A 77 2.36 0.44 22.80
CA GLU A 77 1.67 0.47 21.52
C GLU A 77 0.37 1.27 21.67
N THR A 78 0.14 2.17 20.72
CA THR A 78 -1.02 3.06 20.73
C THR A 78 -1.89 2.74 19.52
N ALA A 79 -3.11 2.26 19.77
CA ALA A 79 -4.10 2.04 18.73
C ALA A 79 -4.93 3.30 18.46
N THR A 80 -5.45 3.44 17.26
CA THR A 80 -6.42 4.47 16.90
C THR A 80 -7.82 3.87 16.92
N LEU A 81 -8.71 4.43 17.75
CA LEU A 81 -10.11 3.98 17.86
C LEU A 81 -10.81 4.13 16.49
N SER A 82 -11.53 3.09 16.09
CA SER A 82 -12.17 2.99 14.77
C SER A 82 -13.37 3.90 14.60
N GLU A 83 -14.04 4.22 15.70
CA GLU A 83 -15.23 5.06 15.74
C GLU A 83 -14.90 6.41 16.37
N ARG A 84 -15.70 7.41 16.05
CA ARG A 84 -15.52 8.74 16.63
C ARG A 84 -15.85 8.77 18.11
N VAL A 85 -14.90 9.18 18.93
CA VAL A 85 -15.11 9.44 20.37
C VAL A 85 -15.87 10.75 20.51
N ARG A 86 -17.13 10.66 20.94
CA ARG A 86 -18.00 11.83 21.14
C ARG A 86 -17.84 12.38 22.56
N LEU A 87 -18.09 13.67 22.71
CA LEU A 87 -17.99 14.40 23.97
C LEU A 87 -19.39 14.74 24.50
N ASP A 88 -19.54 14.80 25.83
CA ASP A 88 -20.78 15.28 26.47
C ASP A 88 -20.95 16.78 26.17
N GLU A 89 -22.10 17.18 25.67
CA GLU A 89 -22.45 18.58 25.35
C GLU A 89 -22.31 19.50 26.57
N ARG A 90 -22.44 18.98 27.80
CA ARG A 90 -22.28 19.74 29.06
C ARG A 90 -20.85 20.26 29.25
N LEU A 91 -19.87 19.71 28.59
CA LEU A 91 -18.48 20.20 28.65
C LEU A 91 -18.33 21.60 28.08
N ALA A 92 -19.26 22.06 27.24
CA ALA A 92 -19.30 23.43 26.74
C ALA A 92 -19.21 24.47 27.85
N SER A 93 -19.91 24.26 28.98
CA SER A 93 -19.88 25.17 30.13
C SER A 93 -18.50 25.20 30.82
N SER A 94 -17.86 24.05 30.95
CA SER A 94 -16.54 23.94 31.56
C SER A 94 -15.47 24.60 30.65
N ILE A 95 -15.56 24.43 29.33
CA ILE A 95 -14.68 25.05 28.35
C ILE A 95 -14.89 26.57 28.33
N GLY A 96 -16.14 27.01 28.31
CA GLY A 96 -16.53 28.44 28.30
C GLY A 96 -16.11 29.21 29.55
N GLY A 97 -15.91 28.54 30.71
CA GLY A 97 -15.37 29.15 31.94
C GLY A 97 -13.88 29.40 31.93
N VAL A 98 -13.14 28.94 30.92
CA VAL A 98 -11.67 29.13 30.85
C VAL A 98 -11.33 30.57 30.45
N PRO A 99 -10.42 31.23 31.13
CA PRO A 99 -9.98 32.61 30.79
C PRO A 99 -9.42 32.65 29.34
N GLY A 100 -9.90 33.66 28.58
CA GLY A 100 -9.48 33.82 27.19
C GLY A 100 -10.40 33.13 26.15
N VAL A 101 -11.39 32.37 26.59
CA VAL A 101 -12.48 31.84 25.73
C VAL A 101 -13.55 32.91 25.57
N ALA A 102 -13.93 33.23 24.34
CA ALA A 102 -15.04 34.13 24.03
C ALA A 102 -16.37 33.38 23.99
N HIS A 103 -16.46 32.31 23.21
CA HIS A 103 -17.60 31.40 23.18
C HIS A 103 -17.20 30.03 22.63
N VAL A 104 -18.06 29.04 22.88
CA VAL A 104 -17.86 27.65 22.51
C VAL A 104 -19.00 27.23 21.58
N VAL A 105 -18.63 26.69 20.42
CA VAL A 105 -19.57 26.25 19.39
C VAL A 105 -19.55 24.71 19.31
N PRO A 106 -20.65 24.02 19.63
CA PRO A 106 -20.74 22.59 19.47
C PRO A 106 -20.81 22.22 18.00
N ASP A 107 -20.05 21.20 17.60
CA ASP A 107 -20.05 20.64 16.26
C ASP A 107 -20.63 19.23 16.30
N VAL A 108 -21.59 18.98 15.39
CA VAL A 108 -22.24 17.68 15.22
C VAL A 108 -22.31 17.38 13.74
N SER A 109 -21.93 16.17 13.38
CA SER A 109 -22.05 15.64 12.03
C SER A 109 -22.94 14.39 12.02
N PHE A 110 -23.76 14.27 10.99
CA PHE A 110 -24.58 13.10 10.74
C PHE A 110 -24.67 12.84 9.24
N HIS A 111 -25.10 11.64 8.87
CA HIS A 111 -25.26 11.30 7.46
C HIS A 111 -26.42 12.11 6.85
N ALA A 112 -26.15 12.74 5.70
CA ALA A 112 -27.15 13.41 4.89
C ALA A 112 -26.73 13.31 3.41
N GLU A 113 -27.60 12.76 2.57
CA GLU A 113 -27.33 12.61 1.16
C GLU A 113 -28.37 13.41 0.35
N VAL A 114 -27.91 14.38 -0.41
CA VAL A 114 -28.78 15.15 -1.32
C VAL A 114 -28.99 14.31 -2.57
N LEU A 115 -30.23 13.87 -2.77
CA LEU A 115 -30.62 13.03 -3.90
C LEU A 115 -30.86 13.85 -5.19
N GLY A 116 -31.18 15.12 -5.06
CA GLY A 116 -31.43 16.00 -6.18
C GLY A 116 -32.57 16.99 -5.88
N LEU A 117 -33.01 17.75 -6.89
CA LEU A 117 -34.22 18.54 -6.77
C LEU A 117 -35.43 17.60 -6.63
N SER A 118 -36.41 17.98 -5.79
CA SER A 118 -37.61 17.18 -5.56
C SER A 118 -38.34 16.85 -6.86
N GLY A 119 -38.52 15.56 -7.13
CA GLY A 119 -39.09 15.04 -8.37
C GLY A 119 -38.14 15.00 -9.57
N GLY A 120 -36.81 15.28 -9.38
CA GLY A 120 -35.77 15.19 -10.40
C GLY A 120 -34.99 13.87 -10.33
N PRO A 121 -33.99 13.66 -11.23
CA PRO A 121 -33.12 12.51 -11.17
C PRO A 121 -32.17 12.58 -9.96
N SER A 122 -31.92 11.45 -9.34
CA SER A 122 -30.93 11.34 -8.25
C SER A 122 -29.52 11.61 -8.75
N VAL A 123 -28.77 12.44 -8.01
CA VAL A 123 -27.38 12.82 -8.29
C VAL A 123 -26.53 12.38 -7.11
N PRO A 124 -25.81 11.25 -7.23
CA PRO A 124 -25.00 10.73 -6.14
C PRO A 124 -23.95 11.73 -5.66
N GLY A 125 -23.75 11.82 -4.37
CA GLY A 125 -22.70 12.64 -3.76
C GLY A 125 -22.61 12.35 -2.27
N THR A 126 -21.40 12.27 -1.75
CA THR A 126 -21.17 12.09 -0.31
C THR A 126 -21.25 13.45 0.37
N GLN A 127 -22.24 13.66 1.21
CA GLN A 127 -22.41 14.87 2.01
C GLN A 127 -22.55 14.51 3.49
N ALA A 128 -22.15 15.47 4.33
CA ALA A 128 -22.40 15.40 5.76
C ALA A 128 -23.37 16.51 6.17
N GLY A 129 -24.36 16.15 6.97
CA GLY A 129 -25.30 17.10 7.58
C GLY A 129 -24.69 17.71 8.83
N HIS A 130 -24.87 19.01 9.00
CA HIS A 130 -24.40 19.79 10.14
C HIS A 130 -25.43 20.76 10.62
N SER A 131 -25.33 21.20 11.87
CA SER A 131 -26.10 22.34 12.35
C SER A 131 -25.58 23.64 11.73
N TRP A 132 -26.46 24.57 11.38
CA TRP A 132 -26.06 25.89 10.88
C TRP A 132 -25.18 26.65 11.89
N VAL A 133 -25.33 26.38 13.19
CA VAL A 133 -24.44 26.99 14.22
C VAL A 133 -22.98 26.63 13.96
N SER A 134 -22.68 25.43 13.51
CA SER A 134 -21.31 25.02 13.22
C SER A 134 -20.72 25.65 11.95
N ALA A 135 -21.52 26.33 11.12
CA ALA A 135 -21.01 27.08 9.99
C ALA A 135 -20.08 28.24 10.40
N GLU A 136 -20.20 28.73 11.65
CA GLU A 136 -19.28 29.72 12.23
C GLU A 136 -17.84 29.19 12.38
N LEU A 137 -17.68 27.88 12.54
CA LEU A 137 -16.38 27.22 12.67
C LEU A 137 -15.65 27.06 11.32
N ALA A 138 -16.33 27.33 10.24
CA ALA A 138 -15.88 27.13 8.87
C ALA A 138 -15.79 28.46 8.14
N PRO A 139 -15.03 28.55 7.06
CA PRO A 139 -14.96 29.75 6.24
C PRO A 139 -16.21 29.99 5.37
N TYR A 140 -17.32 29.29 5.65
CA TYR A 140 -18.56 29.42 4.86
C TYR A 140 -19.21 30.81 4.99
N ARG A 141 -19.60 31.34 3.85
CA ARG A 141 -20.36 32.58 3.76
C ARG A 141 -21.59 32.38 2.89
N LEU A 142 -22.74 32.89 3.31
CA LEU A 142 -23.91 32.88 2.47
C LEU A 142 -23.68 33.73 1.21
N VAL A 143 -23.82 33.11 0.06
CA VAL A 143 -23.71 33.78 -1.26
C VAL A 143 -25.07 34.02 -1.89
N ASP A 144 -26.11 33.26 -1.49
CA ASP A 144 -27.51 33.44 -1.93
C ASP A 144 -28.43 33.06 -0.79
N GLY A 145 -29.55 33.74 -0.64
CA GLY A 145 -30.61 33.46 0.32
C GLY A 145 -30.26 33.81 1.77
N GLY A 146 -30.74 33.02 2.73
CA GLY A 146 -30.63 33.23 4.16
C GLY A 146 -30.38 31.96 4.96
N ALA A 147 -30.12 32.11 6.26
CA ALA A 147 -29.88 31.01 7.19
C ALA A 147 -31.16 30.15 7.38
N PRO A 148 -31.03 28.83 7.66
CA PRO A 148 -32.14 27.95 7.94
C PRO A 148 -32.58 28.16 9.41
N ILE A 149 -33.83 28.59 9.62
CA ILE A 149 -34.36 28.91 10.93
C ILE A 149 -35.37 27.87 11.40
N ARG A 150 -36.15 27.32 10.51
CA ARG A 150 -37.24 26.37 10.80
C ARG A 150 -36.84 24.95 10.43
N GLU A 151 -37.51 23.98 11.04
CA GLU A 151 -37.44 22.59 10.59
C GLU A 151 -37.93 22.53 9.12
N GLY A 152 -37.30 21.66 8.33
CA GLY A 152 -37.51 21.52 6.90
C GLY A 152 -36.76 22.55 6.04
N GLU A 153 -35.92 23.41 6.63
CA GLU A 153 -35.09 24.39 5.92
C GLU A 153 -33.62 23.97 5.93
N VAL A 154 -32.92 24.13 4.79
CA VAL A 154 -31.52 23.81 4.66
C VAL A 154 -30.74 24.87 3.89
N VAL A 155 -29.44 24.96 4.17
CA VAL A 155 -28.46 25.68 3.36
C VAL A 155 -27.52 24.62 2.72
N LEU A 156 -27.36 24.70 1.41
CA LEU A 156 -26.50 23.84 0.66
C LEU A 156 -25.14 24.49 0.44
N ASP A 157 -24.08 23.64 0.41
CA ASP A 157 -22.78 24.04 -0.13
C ASP A 157 -22.90 24.40 -1.61
N ALA A 158 -22.15 25.41 -2.07
CA ALA A 158 -22.22 25.92 -3.44
C ALA A 158 -21.87 24.83 -4.49
N ALA A 159 -20.97 23.88 -4.17
CA ALA A 159 -20.65 22.78 -5.06
C ALA A 159 -21.82 21.81 -5.22
N THR A 160 -22.50 21.47 -4.13
CA THR A 160 -23.73 20.65 -4.14
C THR A 160 -24.86 21.36 -4.89
N ALA A 161 -25.10 22.63 -4.58
CA ALA A 161 -26.13 23.43 -5.25
C ALA A 161 -25.90 23.51 -6.77
N ALA A 162 -24.65 23.74 -7.21
CA ALA A 162 -24.29 23.76 -8.62
C ALA A 162 -24.48 22.39 -9.30
N ARG A 163 -24.14 21.28 -8.61
CA ARG A 163 -24.30 19.93 -9.13
C ARG A 163 -25.75 19.55 -9.42
N ILE A 164 -26.67 19.93 -8.54
CA ILE A 164 -28.09 19.62 -8.69
C ILE A 164 -28.91 20.76 -9.33
N GLY A 165 -28.30 21.92 -9.59
CA GLY A 165 -28.98 23.10 -10.16
C GLY A 165 -29.90 23.80 -9.16
N ALA A 166 -29.63 23.70 -7.85
CA ALA A 166 -30.44 24.33 -6.82
C ALA A 166 -30.11 25.84 -6.63
N HIS A 167 -31.07 26.60 -6.22
CA HIS A 167 -30.97 28.01 -5.82
C HIS A 167 -31.84 28.27 -4.59
N ALA A 168 -31.70 29.41 -3.94
CA ALA A 168 -32.56 29.78 -2.83
C ALA A 168 -34.03 29.75 -3.26
N GLY A 169 -34.89 29.07 -2.49
CA GLY A 169 -36.29 28.82 -2.80
C GLY A 169 -36.57 27.48 -3.50
N SER A 170 -35.55 26.73 -3.95
CA SER A 170 -35.71 25.38 -4.51
C SER A 170 -36.11 24.39 -3.43
N LYS A 171 -36.75 23.29 -3.83
CA LYS A 171 -36.97 22.12 -2.97
C LYS A 171 -36.06 21.00 -3.40
N THR A 172 -35.42 20.37 -2.45
CA THR A 172 -34.50 19.25 -2.64
C THR A 172 -34.85 18.08 -1.74
N ASP A 173 -34.68 16.86 -2.25
CA ASP A 173 -34.92 15.65 -1.47
C ASP A 173 -33.58 15.21 -0.86
N ILE A 174 -33.56 15.07 0.46
CA ILE A 174 -32.40 14.71 1.22
C ILE A 174 -32.70 13.41 1.99
N ALA A 175 -31.88 12.42 1.80
CA ALA A 175 -31.86 11.21 2.60
C ALA A 175 -31.13 11.52 3.92
N VAL A 176 -31.88 11.50 5.00
CA VAL A 176 -31.38 11.67 6.37
C VAL A 176 -31.97 10.59 7.25
N ARG A 177 -31.50 10.50 8.46
CA ARG A 177 -31.88 9.53 9.46
C ARG A 177 -33.41 9.22 9.42
N GLY A 178 -33.70 7.98 9.07
CA GLY A 178 -35.08 7.46 9.07
C GLY A 178 -35.89 7.64 7.77
N GLY A 179 -35.39 8.34 6.76
CA GLY A 179 -36.07 8.43 5.47
C GLY A 179 -35.58 9.53 4.54
N VAL A 180 -36.28 9.66 3.42
CA VAL A 180 -36.07 10.74 2.46
C VAL A 180 -37.10 11.83 2.74
N HIS A 181 -36.65 13.05 2.96
CA HIS A 181 -37.50 14.20 3.24
C HIS A 181 -37.21 15.33 2.25
N SER A 182 -38.30 16.07 1.89
CA SER A 182 -38.17 17.22 1.02
C SER A 182 -37.91 18.48 1.85
N TYR A 183 -36.78 19.13 1.58
CA TYR A 183 -36.32 20.34 2.28
C TYR A 183 -36.40 21.57 1.40
N LEU A 184 -36.67 22.70 2.00
CA LEU A 184 -36.60 24.01 1.34
C LEU A 184 -35.14 24.52 1.43
N VAL A 185 -34.53 24.77 0.29
CA VAL A 185 -33.21 25.43 0.22
C VAL A 185 -33.41 26.91 0.52
N THR A 186 -33.11 27.37 1.72
CA THR A 186 -33.20 28.77 2.11
C THR A 186 -32.01 29.60 1.71
N GLY A 187 -30.86 28.96 1.50
CA GLY A 187 -29.65 29.65 1.07
C GLY A 187 -28.58 28.73 0.51
N ILE A 188 -27.58 29.35 -0.09
CA ILE A 188 -26.38 28.69 -0.59
C ILE A 188 -25.18 29.32 0.12
N ALA A 189 -24.29 28.49 0.64
CA ALA A 189 -23.07 28.92 1.31
C ALA A 189 -21.82 28.45 0.55
N ASP A 190 -20.82 29.32 0.43
CA ASP A 190 -19.56 29.03 -0.23
C ASP A 190 -18.40 29.15 0.77
N ALA A 191 -17.52 28.15 0.81
CA ALA A 191 -16.30 28.15 1.60
C ALA A 191 -15.15 28.96 0.98
N GLY A 192 -15.31 29.45 -0.27
CA GLY A 192 -14.26 30.14 -1.02
C GLY A 192 -13.07 29.26 -1.43
N ARG A 193 -13.15 27.96 -1.19
CA ARG A 193 -12.16 26.94 -1.55
C ARG A 193 -12.82 25.58 -1.73
N LYS A 194 -12.17 24.70 -2.48
CA LYS A 194 -12.65 23.33 -2.62
C LYS A 194 -12.51 22.60 -1.28
N MET A 195 -13.62 22.08 -0.78
CA MET A 195 -13.68 21.25 0.42
C MET A 195 -13.50 19.77 0.02
N ALA A 196 -13.06 18.94 0.95
CA ALA A 196 -12.92 17.49 0.71
C ALA A 196 -14.28 16.77 0.75
N ALA A 197 -15.19 17.25 1.56
CA ALA A 197 -16.59 16.81 1.61
C ALA A 197 -17.52 18.00 1.49
N ASP A 198 -18.59 17.83 0.72
CA ASP A 198 -19.66 18.82 0.63
C ASP A 198 -20.49 18.81 1.93
N ALA A 199 -21.01 19.94 2.34
CA ALA A 199 -21.78 20.11 3.56
C ALA A 199 -23.22 20.51 3.29
N VAL A 200 -24.13 20.00 4.10
CA VAL A 200 -25.52 20.42 4.17
C VAL A 200 -25.78 20.94 5.58
N PHE A 201 -26.23 22.17 5.68
CA PHE A 201 -26.52 22.79 6.97
C PHE A 201 -28.04 22.85 7.23
N PHE A 202 -28.41 22.22 8.34
CA PHE A 202 -29.80 22.17 8.82
C PHE A 202 -30.06 23.24 9.89
N SER A 203 -31.33 23.59 10.10
CA SER A 203 -31.69 24.41 11.25
C SER A 203 -31.21 23.78 12.56
N PRO A 204 -30.87 24.55 13.61
CA PRO A 204 -30.38 24.01 14.89
C PRO A 204 -31.39 23.00 15.53
N ALA A 205 -32.68 23.22 15.39
CA ALA A 205 -33.70 22.32 15.91
C ALA A 205 -33.72 20.98 15.19
N GLU A 206 -33.71 21.01 13.86
CA GLU A 206 -33.64 19.81 13.00
C GLU A 206 -32.36 18.99 13.28
N ALA A 207 -31.20 19.67 13.25
CA ALA A 207 -29.92 19.02 13.51
C ALA A 207 -29.86 18.35 14.89
N ALA A 208 -30.54 18.91 15.90
CA ALA A 208 -30.61 18.29 17.21
C ALA A 208 -31.41 16.99 17.21
N GLY A 209 -32.41 16.85 16.36
CA GLY A 209 -33.18 15.61 16.16
C GLY A 209 -32.44 14.56 15.31
N LEU A 210 -31.59 15.01 14.37
CA LEU A 210 -30.88 14.13 13.45
C LEU A 210 -29.53 13.61 13.98
N ARG A 211 -29.02 14.13 15.11
CA ARG A 211 -27.74 13.66 15.68
C ARG A 211 -27.79 12.19 16.10
N PRO A 212 -26.67 11.43 15.92
CA PRO A 212 -26.64 9.99 16.26
C PRO A 212 -26.88 9.69 17.75
N ALA A 213 -26.38 10.55 18.64
CA ALA A 213 -26.52 10.39 20.09
C ALA A 213 -26.96 11.70 20.74
N ALA A 214 -28.07 11.64 21.50
CA ALA A 214 -28.60 12.80 22.21
C ALA A 214 -27.64 13.28 23.30
N GLY A 215 -27.41 14.60 23.38
CA GLY A 215 -26.54 15.20 24.40
C GLY A 215 -25.05 14.99 24.18
N GLN A 216 -24.65 14.45 23.02
CA GLN A 216 -23.26 14.29 22.63
C GLN A 216 -22.93 15.15 21.39
N VAL A 217 -21.66 15.55 21.29
CA VAL A 217 -21.11 16.33 20.18
C VAL A 217 -19.82 15.68 19.66
N ASP A 218 -19.51 15.90 18.41
CA ASP A 218 -18.30 15.36 17.78
C ASP A 218 -17.04 16.16 18.20
N ALA A 219 -17.20 17.50 18.34
CA ALA A 219 -16.15 18.40 18.77
C ALA A 219 -16.76 19.74 19.28
N PHE A 220 -15.92 20.51 19.95
CA PHE A 220 -16.19 21.90 20.27
C PHE A 220 -15.21 22.79 19.54
N GLY A 221 -15.68 23.73 18.74
CA GLY A 221 -14.90 24.83 18.26
C GLY A 221 -14.88 25.95 19.31
N VAL A 222 -13.68 26.40 19.68
CA VAL A 222 -13.49 27.43 20.70
C VAL A 222 -13.04 28.70 20.01
N GLN A 223 -13.85 29.75 20.15
CA GLN A 223 -13.51 31.10 19.72
C GLN A 223 -12.84 31.85 20.88
N LEU A 224 -11.77 32.56 20.58
CA LEU A 224 -10.95 33.22 21.58
C LEU A 224 -11.29 34.70 21.73
N ALA A 225 -11.13 35.22 22.94
CA ALA A 225 -11.21 36.65 23.19
C ALA A 225 -10.07 37.41 22.44
N PRO A 226 -10.29 38.65 22.01
CA PRO A 226 -9.28 39.41 21.30
C PRO A 226 -7.94 39.46 22.09
N GLY A 227 -6.85 39.06 21.44
CA GLY A 227 -5.52 39.04 22.02
C GLY A 227 -5.16 37.81 22.85
N ALA A 228 -6.04 36.82 23.01
CA ALA A 228 -5.75 35.58 23.70
C ALA A 228 -4.84 34.66 22.84
N ASP A 229 -3.85 34.05 23.47
CA ASP A 229 -2.96 33.10 22.81
C ASP A 229 -3.61 31.70 22.77
N ALA A 230 -3.79 31.18 21.56
CA ALA A 230 -4.43 29.88 21.32
C ALA A 230 -3.73 28.71 22.03
N LYS A 231 -2.38 28.72 22.11
CA LYS A 231 -1.63 27.66 22.78
C LYS A 231 -1.82 27.71 24.29
N ALA A 232 -1.79 28.92 24.88
CA ALA A 232 -2.00 29.10 26.31
C ALA A 232 -3.42 28.70 26.74
N VAL A 233 -4.43 29.14 25.99
CA VAL A 233 -5.84 28.76 26.23
C VAL A 233 -6.05 27.27 26.05
N SER A 234 -5.48 26.67 25.00
CA SER A 234 -5.53 25.22 24.77
C SER A 234 -4.98 24.42 25.96
N ALA A 235 -3.83 24.82 26.51
CA ALA A 235 -3.25 24.18 27.68
C ALA A 235 -4.13 24.30 28.93
N GLN A 236 -4.76 25.46 29.13
CA GLN A 236 -5.73 25.67 30.23
C GLN A 236 -6.98 24.81 30.08
N ILE A 237 -7.53 24.71 28.86
CA ILE A 237 -8.68 23.84 28.57
C ILE A 237 -8.29 22.38 28.83
N ALA A 238 -7.11 21.93 28.36
CA ALA A 238 -6.62 20.56 28.59
C ALA A 238 -6.54 20.24 30.08
N THR A 239 -6.09 21.19 30.90
CA THR A 239 -6.05 21.04 32.37
C THR A 239 -7.47 20.96 32.97
N ALA A 240 -8.38 21.78 32.48
CA ALA A 240 -9.78 21.79 32.95
C ALA A 240 -10.57 20.51 32.58
N LEU A 241 -10.15 19.86 31.48
CA LEU A 241 -10.76 18.63 30.97
C LEU A 241 -9.93 17.38 31.27
N HIS A 242 -8.90 17.48 32.11
CA HIS A 242 -8.13 16.31 32.55
C HIS A 242 -9.08 15.23 33.07
N GLU A 243 -8.96 14.00 32.64
CA GLU A 243 -9.87 12.88 32.93
C GLU A 243 -11.19 12.81 32.11
N LYS A 244 -11.47 13.74 31.20
CA LYS A 244 -12.72 13.71 30.40
C LYS A 244 -12.58 13.06 29.03
N ASN A 245 -11.52 12.29 28.78
CA ASN A 245 -11.21 11.66 27.49
C ASN A 245 -11.28 12.64 26.30
N ALA A 246 -10.87 13.90 26.53
CA ALA A 246 -10.86 14.97 25.55
C ALA A 246 -9.45 15.44 25.25
N VAL A 247 -9.20 15.80 24.01
CA VAL A 247 -7.94 16.40 23.55
C VAL A 247 -8.19 17.80 23.01
N THR A 248 -7.23 18.68 23.21
CA THR A 248 -7.26 20.06 22.69
C THR A 248 -6.30 20.19 21.53
N LEU A 249 -6.79 20.67 20.40
CA LEU A 249 -6.08 20.71 19.13
C LEU A 249 -5.92 22.15 18.65
N THR A 250 -4.72 22.47 18.16
CA THR A 250 -4.38 23.80 17.62
C THR A 250 -3.63 23.65 16.29
N GLY A 251 -3.58 24.69 15.47
CA GLY A 251 -2.89 24.62 14.17
C GLY A 251 -3.47 23.57 13.25
N ASP A 252 -2.64 22.85 12.52
CA ASP A 252 -3.06 21.82 11.57
C ASP A 252 -3.60 20.56 12.25
N ALA A 253 -3.24 20.29 13.51
CA ALA A 253 -3.76 19.15 14.27
C ALA A 253 -5.29 19.18 14.44
N ARG A 254 -5.94 20.32 14.30
CA ARG A 254 -7.43 20.43 14.35
C ARG A 254 -8.13 19.61 13.28
N GLY A 255 -7.46 19.34 12.16
CA GLY A 255 -8.03 18.52 11.09
C GLY A 255 -8.26 17.06 11.49
N SER A 256 -7.54 16.53 12.46
CA SER A 256 -7.79 15.17 12.98
C SER A 256 -9.16 15.04 13.66
N ALA A 257 -9.69 16.11 14.26
CA ALA A 257 -11.04 16.11 14.80
C ALA A 257 -12.12 16.03 13.69
N GLU A 258 -11.81 16.54 12.50
CA GLU A 258 -12.72 16.55 11.35
C GLU A 258 -12.63 15.23 10.57
N PHE A 259 -11.40 14.70 10.40
CA PHE A 259 -11.09 13.52 9.58
C PHE A 259 -10.37 12.44 10.40
N ALA A 260 -11.06 11.86 11.38
CA ALA A 260 -10.48 10.88 12.31
C ALA A 260 -9.86 9.66 11.57
N LYS A 261 -10.51 9.17 10.50
CA LYS A 261 -10.01 8.04 9.70
C LYS A 261 -8.73 8.34 8.92
N ALA A 262 -8.43 9.62 8.63
CA ALA A 262 -7.24 10.00 7.87
C ALA A 262 -5.93 9.79 8.67
N ALA A 263 -6.00 9.60 9.98
CA ALA A 263 -4.84 9.24 10.78
C ALA A 263 -4.31 7.83 10.42
N GLY A 264 -5.19 6.86 10.17
CA GLY A 264 -4.82 5.51 9.72
C GLY A 264 -4.19 5.47 8.32
N ASP A 265 -4.54 6.41 7.44
CA ASP A 265 -3.92 6.51 6.10
C ASP A 265 -2.41 6.79 6.18
N GLY A 266 -1.94 7.42 7.28
CA GLY A 266 -0.53 7.68 7.53
C GLY A 266 0.28 6.39 7.71
N GLU A 267 -0.24 5.44 8.45
CA GLU A 267 0.39 4.14 8.69
C GLU A 267 0.49 3.33 7.39
N LEU A 268 -0.57 3.29 6.58
CA LEU A 268 -0.55 2.66 5.26
C LEU A 268 0.55 3.25 4.38
N LEU A 269 0.75 4.58 4.40
CA LEU A 269 1.84 5.24 3.66
C LEU A 269 3.21 4.81 4.14
N ILE A 270 3.41 4.64 5.46
CA ILE A 270 4.67 4.17 6.04
C ILE A 270 4.97 2.75 5.58
N ILE A 271 3.99 1.84 5.66
CA ILE A 271 4.13 0.44 5.25
C ILE A 271 4.46 0.35 3.75
N LEU A 272 3.68 1.02 2.91
CA LEU A 272 3.94 1.06 1.47
C LEU A 272 5.34 1.60 1.16
N ALA A 273 5.72 2.71 1.77
CA ALA A 273 7.02 3.33 1.57
C ALA A 273 8.19 2.44 2.03
N ALA A 274 8.04 1.76 3.17
CA ALA A 274 9.06 0.85 3.70
C ALA A 274 9.24 -0.38 2.80
N VAL A 275 8.16 -1.05 2.41
CA VAL A 275 8.21 -2.25 1.56
C VAL A 275 8.79 -1.92 0.20
N PHE A 276 8.21 -0.95 -0.50
CA PHE A 276 8.63 -0.62 -1.87
C PHE A 276 9.95 0.14 -1.91
N GLY A 277 10.22 0.99 -0.93
CA GLY A 277 11.52 1.64 -0.76
C GLY A 277 12.62 0.63 -0.51
N GLY A 278 12.38 -0.37 0.34
CA GLY A 278 13.30 -1.48 0.59
C GLY A 278 13.63 -2.29 -0.67
N LEU A 279 12.60 -2.66 -1.44
CA LEU A 279 12.77 -3.34 -2.74
C LEU A 279 13.54 -2.49 -3.74
N ALA A 280 13.21 -1.20 -3.85
CA ALA A 280 13.91 -0.27 -4.73
C ALA A 280 15.39 -0.12 -4.34
N ALA A 281 15.70 0.00 -3.05
CA ALA A 281 17.07 0.06 -2.55
C ALA A 281 17.87 -1.20 -2.88
N GLN A 282 17.26 -2.37 -2.72
CA GLN A 282 17.86 -3.64 -3.07
C GLN A 282 18.19 -3.72 -4.56
N VAL A 283 17.23 -3.40 -5.43
CA VAL A 283 17.44 -3.40 -6.89
C VAL A 283 18.54 -2.40 -7.25
N ALA A 284 18.51 -1.19 -6.67
CA ALA A 284 19.53 -0.15 -6.88
C ALA A 284 20.93 -0.66 -6.53
N MET A 285 21.09 -1.29 -5.37
CA MET A 285 22.36 -1.84 -4.92
C MET A 285 22.92 -2.88 -5.90
N PHE A 286 22.09 -3.82 -6.36
CA PHE A 286 22.53 -4.85 -7.32
C PHE A 286 22.88 -4.28 -8.69
N VAL A 287 22.08 -3.32 -9.17
CA VAL A 287 22.31 -2.68 -10.47
C VAL A 287 23.60 -1.86 -10.46
N VAL A 288 23.79 -1.03 -9.44
CA VAL A 288 25.00 -0.21 -9.30
C VAL A 288 26.23 -1.11 -9.13
N ALA A 289 26.12 -2.20 -8.34
CA ALA A 289 27.19 -3.17 -8.16
C ALA A 289 27.56 -3.89 -9.47
N SER A 290 26.55 -4.28 -10.28
CA SER A 290 26.78 -4.95 -11.57
C SER A 290 27.42 -4.00 -12.59
N THR A 291 26.93 -2.76 -12.71
CA THR A 291 27.47 -1.75 -13.64
C THR A 291 28.89 -1.33 -13.27
N LEU A 292 29.18 -1.09 -11.99
CA LEU A 292 30.53 -0.75 -11.55
C LEU A 292 31.51 -1.93 -11.70
N THR A 293 31.07 -3.16 -11.40
CA THR A 293 31.89 -4.35 -11.60
C THR A 293 32.24 -4.53 -13.07
N LEU A 294 31.29 -4.34 -13.98
CA LEU A 294 31.50 -4.40 -15.41
C LEU A 294 32.46 -3.29 -15.87
N SER A 295 32.26 -2.05 -15.43
CA SER A 295 33.15 -0.92 -15.72
C SER A 295 34.60 -1.17 -15.28
N VAL A 296 34.79 -1.74 -14.11
CA VAL A 296 36.15 -2.11 -13.60
C VAL A 296 36.75 -3.27 -14.40
N GLN A 297 35.93 -4.24 -14.81
CA GLN A 297 36.40 -5.34 -15.68
C GLN A 297 36.88 -4.85 -17.04
N GLN A 298 36.22 -3.85 -17.61
CA GLN A 298 36.63 -3.21 -18.87
C GLN A 298 38.01 -2.54 -18.78
N ARG A 299 38.40 -2.09 -17.59
CA ARG A 299 39.66 -1.36 -17.31
C ARG A 299 40.79 -2.24 -16.76
N ARG A 300 40.68 -3.58 -16.88
CA ARG A 300 41.64 -4.51 -16.30
C ARG A 300 43.10 -4.25 -16.77
N ARG A 301 43.31 -3.90 -18.07
CA ARG A 301 44.64 -3.60 -18.60
C ARG A 301 45.22 -2.34 -17.98
N GLU A 302 44.43 -1.28 -17.83
CA GLU A 302 44.84 -0.02 -17.21
C GLU A 302 45.22 -0.23 -15.73
N VAL A 303 44.36 -0.97 -15.02
CA VAL A 303 44.63 -1.34 -13.63
C VAL A 303 45.92 -2.16 -13.50
N ALA A 304 46.15 -3.07 -14.44
CA ALA A 304 47.36 -3.86 -14.46
C ALA A 304 48.63 -3.02 -14.78
N MET A 305 48.53 -2.08 -15.72
CA MET A 305 49.63 -1.14 -16.03
C MET A 305 49.94 -0.23 -14.83
N LEU A 306 48.93 0.34 -14.17
CA LEU A 306 49.13 1.15 -12.97
C LEU A 306 49.82 0.34 -11.85
N ARG A 307 49.49 -0.94 -11.70
CA ARG A 307 50.16 -1.83 -10.74
C ARG A 307 51.58 -2.16 -11.18
N ALA A 308 51.85 -2.32 -12.45
CA ALA A 308 53.20 -2.56 -12.98
C ALA A 308 54.13 -1.35 -12.75
N ILE A 309 53.58 -0.12 -12.74
CA ILE A 309 54.32 1.12 -12.43
C ILE A 309 54.47 1.34 -10.91
N GLY A 310 53.89 0.44 -10.07
CA GLY A 310 54.05 0.47 -8.61
C GLY A 310 52.85 0.99 -7.81
N ALA A 311 51.69 1.16 -8.44
CA ALA A 311 50.47 1.57 -7.68
C ALA A 311 50.05 0.47 -6.69
N THR A 312 49.81 0.87 -5.44
CA THR A 312 49.36 -0.04 -4.37
C THR A 312 47.88 -0.39 -4.53
N PRO A 313 47.42 -1.57 -4.03
CA PRO A 313 46.01 -1.93 -4.02
C PRO A 313 45.09 -0.90 -3.34
N ARG A 314 45.59 -0.23 -2.28
CA ARG A 314 44.84 0.84 -1.57
C ARG A 314 44.66 2.10 -2.42
N GLN A 315 45.67 2.49 -3.22
CA GLN A 315 45.58 3.63 -4.12
C GLN A 315 44.56 3.36 -5.23
N LEU A 316 44.55 2.16 -5.82
CA LEU A 316 43.56 1.73 -6.82
C LEU A 316 42.16 1.67 -6.23
N SER A 317 42.02 1.12 -5.04
CA SER A 317 40.71 1.11 -4.36
C SER A 317 40.19 2.52 -4.10
N ARG A 318 41.01 3.45 -3.59
CA ARG A 318 40.62 4.84 -3.38
C ARG A 318 40.28 5.56 -4.69
N MET A 319 40.94 5.24 -5.79
CA MET A 319 40.64 5.81 -7.11
C MET A 319 39.26 5.34 -7.59
N ILE A 320 39.00 4.03 -7.59
CA ILE A 320 37.71 3.44 -8.01
C ILE A 320 36.57 3.94 -7.11
N THR A 321 36.77 3.95 -5.80
CA THR A 321 35.75 4.45 -4.86
C THR A 321 35.52 5.95 -5.05
N GLY A 322 36.59 6.74 -5.28
CA GLY A 322 36.45 8.16 -5.55
C GLY A 322 35.67 8.46 -6.83
N GLU A 323 35.93 7.73 -7.92
CA GLU A 323 35.16 7.84 -9.16
C GLU A 323 33.68 7.50 -8.93
N ALA A 324 33.40 6.38 -8.25
CA ALA A 324 32.03 5.95 -7.94
C ALA A 324 31.29 6.95 -7.06
N MET A 325 31.97 7.53 -6.06
CA MET A 325 31.38 8.53 -5.17
C MET A 325 31.05 9.84 -5.89
N ILE A 326 31.88 10.30 -6.84
CA ILE A 326 31.58 11.48 -7.64
C ILE A 326 30.35 11.23 -8.53
N ILE A 327 30.29 10.07 -9.19
CA ILE A 327 29.16 9.69 -10.03
C ILE A 327 27.91 9.53 -9.15
N GLY A 328 28.06 8.89 -8.00
CA GLY A 328 27.00 8.72 -7.00
C GLY A 328 26.45 10.07 -6.53
N ALA A 329 27.33 11.02 -6.20
CA ALA A 329 26.93 12.36 -5.77
C ALA A 329 26.22 13.13 -6.89
N LEU A 330 26.73 13.07 -8.13
CA LEU A 330 26.09 13.71 -9.28
C LEU A 330 24.72 13.07 -9.59
N GLY A 331 24.63 11.72 -9.59
CA GLY A 331 23.38 11.00 -9.82
C GLY A 331 22.34 11.31 -8.75
N THR A 332 22.76 11.32 -7.50
CA THR A 332 21.90 11.69 -6.36
C THR A 332 21.41 13.14 -6.46
N ALA A 333 22.32 14.08 -6.73
CA ALA A 333 21.95 15.50 -6.85
C ALA A 333 20.94 15.73 -8.01
N LEU A 334 21.17 15.10 -9.17
CA LEU A 334 20.26 15.17 -10.30
C LEU A 334 18.91 14.51 -10.03
N ALA A 335 18.85 13.51 -9.13
CA ALA A 335 17.65 12.78 -8.78
C ALA A 335 16.70 13.55 -7.84
N ILE A 336 17.19 14.57 -7.12
CA ILE A 336 16.40 15.27 -6.09
C ILE A 336 15.10 15.82 -6.68
N PHE A 337 15.20 16.67 -7.70
CA PHE A 337 14.01 17.30 -8.28
C PHE A 337 13.05 16.29 -8.96
N PRO A 338 13.52 15.38 -9.85
CA PRO A 338 12.64 14.36 -10.41
C PRO A 338 12.04 13.40 -9.37
N GLY A 339 12.80 13.07 -8.33
CA GLY A 339 12.30 12.22 -7.24
C GLY A 339 11.19 12.88 -6.42
N MET A 340 11.31 14.20 -6.17
CA MET A 340 10.24 14.98 -5.53
C MET A 340 8.98 15.03 -6.40
N LEU A 341 9.12 15.25 -7.70
CA LEU A 341 8.00 15.22 -8.63
C LEU A 341 7.35 13.83 -8.70
N LEU A 342 8.15 12.78 -8.69
CA LEU A 342 7.66 11.40 -8.70
C LEU A 342 6.88 11.08 -7.42
N GLY A 343 7.37 11.54 -6.25
CA GLY A 343 6.68 11.38 -4.97
C GLY A 343 5.32 12.07 -4.94
N SER A 344 5.27 13.35 -5.37
CA SER A 344 4.01 14.10 -5.43
C SER A 344 3.02 13.52 -6.45
N TRP A 345 3.52 13.04 -7.61
CA TRP A 345 2.70 12.36 -8.60
C TRP A 345 2.12 11.06 -8.06
N LEU A 346 2.95 10.25 -7.38
CA LEU A 346 2.53 8.99 -6.77
C LEU A 346 1.46 9.23 -5.70
N PHE A 347 1.69 10.19 -4.80
CA PHE A 347 0.71 10.59 -3.80
C PHE A 347 -0.63 11.04 -4.44
N GLY A 348 -0.57 11.87 -5.50
CA GLY A 348 -1.76 12.30 -6.24
C GLY A 348 -2.51 11.13 -6.91
N ARG A 349 -1.81 10.04 -7.28
CA ARG A 349 -2.48 8.83 -7.78
C ARG A 349 -3.13 8.03 -6.66
N LEU A 350 -2.47 7.89 -5.51
CA LEU A 350 -3.03 7.21 -4.34
C LEU A 350 -4.33 7.88 -3.86
N THR A 351 -4.34 9.21 -3.79
CA THR A 351 -5.55 9.98 -3.46
C THR A 351 -6.62 9.88 -4.56
N GLY A 352 -6.20 9.88 -5.83
CA GLY A 352 -7.12 9.76 -6.97
C GLY A 352 -7.82 8.40 -7.08
N PHE A 353 -7.20 7.32 -6.59
CA PHE A 353 -7.83 5.99 -6.48
C PHE A 353 -8.65 5.80 -5.19
N GLY A 354 -8.71 6.82 -4.32
CA GLY A 354 -9.47 6.75 -3.07
C GLY A 354 -8.82 5.91 -1.95
N VAL A 355 -7.58 5.50 -2.13
CA VAL A 355 -6.83 4.69 -1.14
C VAL A 355 -6.40 5.54 0.05
N ILE A 356 -6.15 6.81 -0.20
CA ILE A 356 -5.78 7.80 0.81
C ILE A 356 -6.76 8.97 0.68
N GLN A 357 -7.20 9.47 1.80
CA GLN A 357 -8.10 10.61 1.82
C GLN A 357 -7.42 11.87 1.22
N PRO A 358 -8.12 12.63 0.37
CA PRO A 358 -7.54 13.80 -0.29
C PRO A 358 -7.25 14.97 0.68
N VAL A 359 -7.55 14.80 1.95
CA VAL A 359 -7.30 15.80 3.01
C VAL A 359 -5.87 15.78 3.55
N LEU A 360 -5.14 14.67 3.38
CA LEU A 360 -3.74 14.62 3.76
C LEU A 360 -2.92 15.55 2.86
N LYS A 361 -2.05 16.31 3.49
CA LYS A 361 -1.10 17.17 2.79
C LYS A 361 0.19 16.41 2.51
N PHE A 362 0.56 16.30 1.23
CA PHE A 362 1.85 15.72 0.88
C PHE A 362 2.99 16.59 1.41
N GLU A 363 3.80 16.00 2.27
CA GLU A 363 4.98 16.66 2.84
C GLU A 363 6.24 15.88 2.46
N GLN A 364 7.17 16.60 1.84
CA GLN A 364 8.47 16.05 1.46
C GLN A 364 9.54 17.08 1.82
N GLY A 365 10.09 16.91 3.00
CA GLY A 365 11.07 17.84 3.57
C GLY A 365 12.52 17.39 3.33
N PHE A 366 13.38 17.73 4.28
CA PHE A 366 14.81 17.43 4.22
C PHE A 366 15.14 15.96 4.50
N TYR A 367 14.38 15.27 5.34
CA TYR A 367 14.67 13.90 5.79
C TYR A 367 14.67 12.86 4.66
N PRO A 368 13.69 12.82 3.75
CA PRO A 368 13.71 11.95 2.57
C PRO A 368 14.91 12.19 1.66
N VAL A 369 15.31 13.45 1.49
CA VAL A 369 16.48 13.80 0.68
C VAL A 369 17.76 13.24 1.28
N VAL A 370 17.94 13.38 2.59
CA VAL A 370 19.09 12.82 3.32
C VAL A 370 19.08 11.30 3.26
N ALA A 371 17.95 10.67 3.53
CA ALA A 371 17.81 9.21 3.47
C ALA A 371 18.13 8.66 2.08
N ALA A 372 17.55 9.26 1.03
CA ALA A 372 17.83 8.87 -0.36
C ALA A 372 19.31 9.12 -0.74
N ALA A 373 19.92 10.19 -0.25
CA ALA A 373 21.34 10.46 -0.46
C ALA A 373 22.22 9.41 0.24
N ILE A 374 21.90 9.03 1.46
CA ILE A 374 22.61 7.96 2.18
C ILE A 374 22.51 6.63 1.42
N VAL A 375 21.33 6.25 0.94
CA VAL A 375 21.14 5.01 0.17
C VAL A 375 21.84 5.11 -1.19
N GLY A 376 21.71 6.21 -1.92
CA GLY A 376 22.34 6.42 -3.22
C GLY A 376 23.87 6.41 -3.14
N LEU A 377 24.44 7.15 -2.21
CA LEU A 377 25.90 7.19 -1.98
C LEU A 377 26.39 5.89 -1.35
N GLY A 378 25.63 5.30 -0.43
CA GLY A 378 25.94 4.02 0.22
C GLY A 378 25.98 2.86 -0.78
N SER A 379 25.01 2.81 -1.71
CA SER A 379 25.01 1.82 -2.80
C SER A 379 26.20 2.00 -3.75
N ALA A 380 26.54 3.25 -4.11
CA ALA A 380 27.72 3.55 -4.91
C ALA A 380 29.03 3.17 -4.20
N TRP A 381 29.14 3.48 -2.91
CA TRP A 381 30.28 3.12 -2.08
C TRP A 381 30.43 1.60 -1.92
N GLY A 382 29.35 0.91 -1.57
CA GLY A 382 29.33 -0.55 -1.39
C GLY A 382 29.68 -1.29 -2.69
N ALA A 383 29.09 -0.86 -3.81
CA ALA A 383 29.40 -1.39 -5.12
C ALA A 383 30.86 -1.15 -5.52
N ALA A 384 31.37 0.06 -5.28
CA ALA A 384 32.77 0.41 -5.53
C ALA A 384 33.73 -0.38 -4.64
N PHE A 385 33.39 -0.61 -3.39
CA PHE A 385 34.18 -1.42 -2.47
C PHE A 385 34.31 -2.87 -2.96
N VAL A 386 33.21 -3.48 -3.42
CA VAL A 386 33.22 -4.83 -4.01
C VAL A 386 34.06 -4.86 -5.28
N ALA A 387 33.87 -3.91 -6.19
CA ALA A 387 34.61 -3.80 -7.46
C ALA A 387 36.12 -3.55 -7.24
N ALA A 388 36.46 -2.66 -6.31
CA ALA A 388 37.85 -2.34 -5.96
C ALA A 388 38.59 -3.51 -5.31
N ARG A 389 37.89 -4.27 -4.45
CA ARG A 389 38.47 -5.48 -3.83
C ARG A 389 38.79 -6.55 -4.87
N TYR A 390 37.96 -6.64 -5.90
CA TYR A 390 38.21 -7.51 -7.05
C TYR A 390 39.43 -7.05 -7.84
N ALA A 391 39.52 -5.75 -8.20
CA ALA A 391 40.63 -5.16 -8.93
C ALA A 391 41.99 -5.28 -8.16
N GLY A 392 41.98 -5.09 -6.85
CA GLY A 392 43.17 -5.17 -6.00
C GLY A 392 43.75 -6.56 -5.82
N ARG A 393 43.00 -7.63 -6.09
CA ARG A 393 43.45 -9.04 -5.98
C ARG A 393 43.98 -9.64 -7.27
N THR A 394 43.83 -9.01 -8.43
CA THR A 394 44.36 -9.49 -9.72
C THR A 394 45.87 -9.31 -9.76
N ARG A 395 46.65 -10.38 -10.11
CA ARG A 395 48.12 -10.34 -10.25
C ARG A 395 48.47 -9.65 -11.59
N PRO A 396 49.46 -8.74 -11.65
CA PRO A 396 49.82 -8.04 -12.87
C PRO A 396 50.14 -8.97 -14.04
N VAL A 397 50.85 -10.10 -13.77
CA VAL A 397 51.22 -11.11 -14.76
C VAL A 397 50.00 -11.85 -15.35
N GLU A 398 48.97 -12.10 -14.56
CA GLU A 398 47.74 -12.74 -15.03
C GLU A 398 46.89 -11.79 -15.91
N ALA A 399 46.96 -10.51 -15.65
CA ALA A 399 46.21 -9.50 -16.42
C ALA A 399 46.85 -9.20 -17.80
N MET A 400 48.13 -9.47 -17.96
CA MET A 400 48.83 -9.33 -19.24
C MET A 400 48.72 -10.57 -20.16
N ARG A 401 48.28 -11.71 -19.60
CA ARG A 401 47.96 -12.90 -20.39
C ARG A 401 46.52 -12.80 -20.89
N GLU A 402 46.32 -12.63 -22.19
CA GLU A 402 45.02 -12.52 -22.87
C GLU A 402 44.10 -13.74 -22.65
N THR A 403 44.61 -14.86 -22.16
CA THR A 403 43.92 -16.15 -22.03
C THR A 403 43.59 -16.56 -20.58
N ALA A 404 43.85 -15.69 -19.59
CA ALA A 404 43.63 -16.06 -18.19
C ALA A 404 42.12 -16.05 -17.86
N ILE A 405 41.47 -17.21 -17.98
CA ILE A 405 40.08 -17.42 -17.53
C ILE A 405 40.10 -17.42 -16.01
N PRO A 406 39.31 -16.59 -15.32
CA PRO A 406 39.21 -16.61 -13.86
C PRO A 406 38.72 -18.00 -13.40
N THR A 407 39.51 -18.72 -12.67
CA THR A 407 39.19 -20.09 -12.23
C THR A 407 38.36 -20.15 -10.96
N ARG A 408 38.37 -19.08 -10.15
CA ARG A 408 37.65 -19.01 -8.87
C ARG A 408 36.60 -17.94 -8.87
N TRP A 409 35.31 -18.35 -9.04
CA TRP A 409 34.15 -17.47 -8.96
C TRP A 409 33.51 -17.44 -7.55
N LEU A 410 33.74 -18.53 -6.76
CA LEU A 410 33.18 -18.67 -5.42
C LEU A 410 34.24 -18.21 -4.41
N THR A 411 34.03 -17.05 -3.83
CA THR A 411 34.81 -16.56 -2.69
C THR A 411 34.15 -16.98 -1.38
N PRO A 412 34.88 -17.17 -0.27
CA PRO A 412 34.28 -17.53 1.03
C PRO A 412 33.18 -16.54 1.45
N THR A 413 33.41 -15.25 1.24
CA THR A 413 32.41 -14.22 1.54
C THR A 413 31.14 -14.37 0.72
N ARG A 414 31.23 -14.65 -0.58
CA ARG A 414 30.05 -14.91 -1.42
C ARG A 414 29.30 -16.17 -1.00
N LEU A 415 30.06 -17.21 -0.65
CA LEU A 415 29.48 -18.46 -0.17
C LEU A 415 28.71 -18.23 1.13
N TRP A 416 29.32 -17.58 2.12
CA TRP A 416 28.66 -17.31 3.40
C TRP A 416 27.46 -16.43 3.27
N LEU A 417 27.55 -15.32 2.54
CA LEU A 417 26.42 -14.43 2.31
C LEU A 417 25.30 -15.12 1.51
N GLY A 418 25.63 -15.91 0.49
CA GLY A 418 24.63 -16.61 -0.30
C GLY A 418 23.93 -17.71 0.51
N VAL A 419 24.69 -18.47 1.31
CA VAL A 419 24.13 -19.51 2.16
C VAL A 419 23.30 -18.91 3.29
N SER A 420 23.76 -17.86 3.96
CA SER A 420 23.00 -17.21 5.04
C SER A 420 21.70 -16.58 4.51
N SER A 421 21.74 -15.96 3.32
CA SER A 421 20.51 -15.46 2.67
C SER A 421 19.53 -16.59 2.33
N LEU A 422 20.05 -17.74 1.86
CA LEU A 422 19.21 -18.90 1.55
C LEU A 422 18.60 -19.52 2.83
N ILE A 423 19.39 -19.64 3.88
CA ILE A 423 18.90 -20.13 5.20
C ILE A 423 17.84 -19.18 5.74
N GLY A 424 18.07 -17.87 5.70
CA GLY A 424 17.09 -16.88 6.11
C GLY A 424 15.79 -16.95 5.30
N ALA A 425 15.90 -17.14 3.98
CA ALA A 425 14.73 -17.31 3.12
C ALA A 425 13.94 -18.59 3.44
N VAL A 426 14.64 -19.71 3.67
CA VAL A 426 14.00 -20.99 4.04
C VAL A 426 13.35 -20.88 5.42
N ALA A 427 13.98 -20.20 6.37
CA ALA A 427 13.40 -19.96 7.70
C ALA A 427 12.14 -19.10 7.61
N LEU A 428 12.15 -18.03 6.81
CA LEU A 428 10.95 -17.21 6.58
C LEU A 428 9.86 -17.99 5.83
N ALA A 429 10.19 -18.79 4.82
CA ALA A 429 9.22 -19.63 4.14
C ALA A 429 8.59 -20.67 5.07
N TYR A 430 9.40 -21.28 5.96
CA TYR A 430 8.91 -22.18 6.98
C TYR A 430 7.97 -21.47 7.96
N LEU A 431 8.36 -20.27 8.41
CA LEU A 431 7.54 -19.44 9.29
C LEU A 431 6.18 -19.09 8.62
N THR A 432 6.21 -18.73 7.32
CA THR A 432 4.99 -18.45 6.54
C THR A 432 4.03 -19.64 6.49
N ILE A 433 4.54 -20.86 6.41
CA ILE A 433 3.69 -22.07 6.28
C ILE A 433 3.17 -22.57 7.64
N THR A 434 3.96 -22.41 8.73
CA THR A 434 3.69 -23.13 9.98
C THR A 434 3.21 -22.27 11.14
N VAL A 435 3.47 -20.95 11.08
CA VAL A 435 3.24 -20.06 12.23
C VAL A 435 2.35 -18.87 11.86
N VAL A 436 2.40 -18.43 10.60
CA VAL A 436 1.70 -17.21 10.19
C VAL A 436 0.52 -17.57 9.31
N ASP A 437 -0.67 -17.52 9.89
CA ASP A 437 -1.92 -17.78 9.19
C ASP A 437 -2.53 -16.47 8.62
N GLY A 438 -3.25 -16.61 7.51
CA GLY A 438 -4.03 -15.52 6.92
C GLY A 438 -3.21 -14.36 6.33
N PRO A 439 -3.69 -13.12 6.42
CA PRO A 439 -3.09 -11.94 5.78
C PRO A 439 -1.65 -11.63 6.24
N LEU A 440 -1.28 -12.03 7.46
CA LEU A 440 0.07 -11.83 7.99
C LEU A 440 1.14 -12.63 7.23
N ALA A 441 0.76 -13.69 6.50
CA ALA A 441 1.67 -14.44 5.62
C ALA A 441 2.30 -13.54 4.53
N ALA A 442 1.63 -12.46 4.15
CA ALA A 442 2.13 -11.46 3.21
C ALA A 442 3.39 -10.73 3.73
N SER A 443 3.45 -10.46 5.03
CA SER A 443 4.57 -9.73 5.65
C SER A 443 5.90 -10.46 5.56
N THR A 444 5.90 -11.79 5.56
CA THR A 444 7.08 -12.64 5.49
C THR A 444 7.50 -12.96 4.06
N ALA A 445 6.55 -12.99 3.11
CA ALA A 445 6.81 -13.37 1.72
C ALA A 445 7.70 -12.34 0.98
N GLY A 446 7.51 -11.04 1.20
CA GLY A 446 8.31 -9.96 0.63
C GLY A 446 9.81 -10.04 1.01
N PRO A 447 10.16 -10.02 2.31
CA PRO A 447 11.54 -10.22 2.76
C PRO A 447 12.13 -11.54 2.29
N ALA A 448 11.37 -12.63 2.27
CA ALA A 448 11.85 -13.94 1.86
C ALA A 448 12.26 -13.97 0.39
N VAL A 449 11.44 -13.42 -0.54
CA VAL A 449 11.81 -13.37 -1.97
C VAL A 449 13.06 -12.53 -2.20
N THR A 450 13.26 -11.45 -1.41
CA THR A 450 14.46 -10.61 -1.52
C THR A 450 15.72 -11.36 -1.09
N LEU A 451 15.63 -12.20 -0.07
CA LEU A 451 16.72 -13.06 0.37
C LEU A 451 17.05 -14.13 -0.68
N VAL A 452 16.04 -14.79 -1.28
CA VAL A 452 16.25 -15.74 -2.38
C VAL A 452 16.89 -15.05 -3.58
N ALA A 453 16.36 -13.89 -3.99
CA ALA A 453 16.92 -13.11 -5.09
C ALA A 453 18.39 -12.74 -4.84
N THR A 454 18.73 -12.36 -3.59
CA THR A 454 20.11 -12.08 -3.15
C THR A 454 20.99 -13.33 -3.25
N ALA A 455 20.54 -14.47 -2.74
CA ALA A 455 21.28 -15.73 -2.80
C ALA A 455 21.54 -16.16 -4.25
N VAL A 456 20.50 -16.14 -5.10
CA VAL A 456 20.63 -16.50 -6.53
C VAL A 456 21.54 -15.51 -7.27
N ALA A 457 21.47 -14.21 -6.98
CA ALA A 457 22.37 -13.21 -7.56
C ALA A 457 23.84 -13.43 -7.16
N LEU A 458 24.11 -13.85 -5.92
CA LEU A 458 25.45 -14.19 -5.45
C LEU A 458 25.98 -15.47 -6.11
N PHE A 459 25.12 -16.44 -6.35
CA PHE A 459 25.45 -17.69 -7.04
C PHE A 459 25.32 -17.62 -8.57
N ALA A 460 24.83 -16.51 -9.12
CA ALA A 460 24.58 -16.34 -10.56
C ALA A 460 25.74 -16.76 -11.46
N PRO A 461 27.03 -16.48 -11.16
CA PRO A 461 28.12 -16.94 -12.02
C PRO A 461 28.19 -18.46 -12.17
N GLY A 462 28.01 -19.20 -11.07
CA GLY A 462 28.02 -20.68 -11.09
C GLY A 462 26.79 -21.23 -11.80
N LEU A 463 25.61 -20.68 -11.51
CA LEU A 463 24.35 -21.05 -12.13
C LEU A 463 24.37 -20.78 -13.65
N THR A 464 24.86 -19.61 -14.06
CA THR A 464 25.03 -19.29 -15.49
C THR A 464 25.95 -20.27 -16.19
N LYS A 465 27.09 -20.64 -15.58
CA LYS A 465 27.98 -21.65 -16.13
C LYS A 465 27.29 -23.00 -16.33
N LEU A 466 26.52 -23.44 -15.34
CA LEU A 466 25.74 -24.69 -15.38
C LEU A 466 24.67 -24.64 -16.50
N LEU A 467 23.87 -23.60 -16.51
CA LEU A 467 22.77 -23.43 -17.45
C LEU A 467 23.28 -23.28 -18.90
N VAL A 468 24.38 -22.56 -19.13
CA VAL A 468 25.04 -22.51 -20.44
C VAL A 468 25.49 -23.90 -20.89
N ALA A 469 26.00 -24.72 -19.98
CA ALA A 469 26.38 -26.09 -20.30
C ALA A 469 25.20 -26.97 -20.71
N VAL A 470 24.06 -26.80 -20.05
CA VAL A 470 22.80 -27.51 -20.36
C VAL A 470 22.24 -27.03 -21.71
N LEU A 471 22.12 -25.71 -21.90
CA LEU A 471 21.54 -25.12 -23.10
C LEU A 471 22.39 -25.33 -24.37
N ARG A 472 23.67 -25.66 -24.22
CA ARG A 472 24.62 -25.86 -25.34
C ARG A 472 24.13 -26.94 -26.31
N ARG A 473 23.57 -28.06 -25.82
CA ARG A 473 23.08 -29.16 -26.67
C ARG A 473 21.95 -28.76 -27.59
N PRO A 474 20.83 -28.20 -27.10
CA PRO A 474 19.73 -27.78 -27.96
C PRO A 474 20.11 -26.61 -28.90
N ILE A 475 20.92 -25.66 -28.43
CA ILE A 475 21.34 -24.52 -29.25
C ILE A 475 22.19 -24.98 -30.44
N ARG A 476 23.06 -25.98 -30.26
CA ARG A 476 23.85 -26.56 -31.35
C ARG A 476 23.00 -27.34 -32.34
N ALA A 477 21.98 -28.04 -31.84
CA ALA A 477 21.08 -28.85 -32.69
C ALA A 477 20.20 -27.96 -33.61
N PHE A 478 19.69 -26.85 -33.06
CA PHE A 478 18.72 -26.00 -33.77
C PHE A 478 19.27 -24.68 -34.33
N GLY A 479 20.43 -24.21 -33.83
CA GLY A 479 20.95 -22.87 -34.13
C GLY A 479 21.93 -22.77 -35.31
N GLY A 480 22.29 -23.87 -35.96
CA GLY A 480 23.24 -23.87 -37.06
C GLY A 480 24.59 -23.25 -36.68
N LEU A 481 25.31 -22.69 -37.66
CA LEU A 481 26.62 -22.05 -37.43
C LEU A 481 26.58 -20.84 -36.47
N PRO A 482 25.60 -19.91 -36.53
CA PRO A 482 25.45 -18.85 -35.55
C PRO A 482 25.23 -19.36 -34.13
N GLY A 483 24.39 -20.39 -33.94
CA GLY A 483 24.13 -21.02 -32.67
C GLY A 483 25.36 -21.74 -32.09
N TYR A 484 26.13 -22.39 -32.94
CA TYR A 484 27.42 -23.01 -32.56
C TYR A 484 28.40 -21.95 -32.02
N LEU A 485 28.60 -20.86 -32.74
CA LEU A 485 29.47 -19.76 -32.33
C LEU A 485 28.97 -19.08 -31.05
N ALA A 486 27.67 -18.79 -30.96
CA ALA A 486 27.07 -18.22 -29.75
C ALA A 486 27.27 -19.10 -28.52
N SER A 487 27.11 -20.43 -28.68
CA SER A 487 27.31 -21.40 -27.60
C SER A 487 28.77 -21.46 -27.10
N LEU A 488 29.75 -21.30 -28.00
CA LEU A 488 31.17 -21.23 -27.68
C LEU A 488 31.54 -19.94 -26.96
N ASN A 489 31.01 -18.79 -27.46
CA ASN A 489 31.16 -17.50 -26.81
C ASN A 489 30.55 -17.48 -25.42
N ALA A 490 29.34 -17.99 -25.26
CA ALA A 490 28.67 -18.12 -23.95
C ALA A 490 29.49 -18.93 -22.95
N ARG A 491 30.12 -20.04 -23.43
CA ARG A 491 30.98 -20.84 -22.59
C ARG A 491 32.29 -20.13 -22.23
N ALA A 492 32.91 -19.39 -23.16
CA ALA A 492 34.12 -18.66 -22.90
C ALA A 492 33.90 -17.45 -21.98
N ARG A 493 32.68 -16.85 -22.03
CA ARG A 493 32.33 -15.59 -21.35
C ARG A 493 31.23 -15.74 -20.29
N TRP A 494 31.09 -16.89 -19.67
CA TRP A 494 30.03 -17.14 -18.68
C TRP A 494 30.03 -16.14 -17.51
N MET A 495 31.21 -15.59 -17.14
CA MET A 495 31.32 -14.65 -16.02
C MET A 495 30.78 -13.24 -16.36
N PRO A 496 31.16 -12.59 -17.50
CA PRO A 496 30.49 -11.39 -17.94
C PRO A 496 28.98 -11.58 -18.22
N MET A 497 28.60 -12.75 -18.76
CA MET A 497 27.20 -13.09 -18.96
C MET A 497 26.39 -13.13 -17.67
N ALA A 498 26.96 -13.62 -16.57
CA ALA A 498 26.29 -13.61 -15.27
C ALA A 498 25.94 -12.18 -14.80
N GLY A 499 26.80 -11.20 -15.12
CA GLY A 499 26.52 -9.80 -14.84
C GLY A 499 25.33 -9.25 -15.63
N ALA A 500 25.08 -9.77 -16.84
CA ALA A 500 23.91 -9.44 -17.63
C ALA A 500 22.66 -10.24 -17.24
N VAL A 501 22.81 -11.48 -16.79
CA VAL A 501 21.73 -12.35 -16.33
C VAL A 501 21.08 -11.83 -15.05
N THR A 502 21.88 -11.32 -14.12
CA THR A 502 21.40 -10.89 -12.80
C THR A 502 20.30 -9.81 -12.86
N PRO A 503 20.44 -8.70 -13.62
CA PRO A 503 19.33 -7.72 -13.74
C PRO A 503 18.07 -8.29 -14.38
N ILE A 504 18.21 -9.20 -15.37
CA ILE A 504 17.07 -9.85 -16.01
C ILE A 504 16.35 -10.75 -15.01
N MET A 505 17.10 -11.54 -14.25
CA MET A 505 16.57 -12.41 -13.20
C MET A 505 15.81 -11.60 -12.14
N LEU A 506 16.39 -10.50 -11.66
CA LEU A 506 15.75 -9.65 -10.67
C LEU A 506 14.47 -9.02 -11.24
N ALA A 507 14.53 -8.46 -12.46
CA ALA A 507 13.38 -7.86 -13.11
C ALA A 507 12.24 -8.88 -13.31
N THR A 508 12.55 -10.06 -13.87
CA THR A 508 11.54 -11.10 -14.12
C THR A 508 11.04 -11.76 -12.84
N GLY A 509 11.93 -12.03 -11.89
CA GLY A 509 11.60 -12.68 -10.63
C GLY A 509 10.69 -11.81 -9.75
N LEU A 510 11.05 -10.54 -9.57
CA LEU A 510 10.22 -9.60 -8.82
C LEU A 510 8.89 -9.31 -9.53
N ALA A 511 8.90 -9.20 -10.88
CA ALA A 511 7.69 -9.00 -11.65
C ALA A 511 6.70 -10.16 -11.47
N ILE A 512 7.17 -11.39 -11.68
CA ILE A 512 6.34 -12.58 -11.54
C ILE A 512 5.84 -12.70 -10.09
N PHE A 513 6.75 -12.55 -9.11
CA PHE A 513 6.37 -12.63 -7.70
C PHE A 513 5.29 -11.60 -7.35
N MET A 514 5.55 -10.31 -7.59
CA MET A 514 4.64 -9.25 -7.16
C MET A 514 3.26 -9.32 -7.84
N LEU A 515 3.22 -9.60 -9.16
CA LEU A 515 1.95 -9.66 -9.87
C LEU A 515 1.13 -10.91 -9.48
N TYR A 516 1.77 -12.08 -9.36
CA TYR A 516 1.04 -13.28 -8.94
C TYR A 516 0.72 -13.30 -7.45
N PHE A 517 1.55 -12.69 -6.63
CA PHE A 517 1.25 -12.44 -5.22
C PHE A 517 -0.06 -11.65 -5.11
N GLN A 518 -0.16 -10.51 -5.81
CA GLN A 518 -1.34 -9.67 -5.79
C GLN A 518 -2.58 -10.36 -6.35
N THR A 519 -2.45 -11.09 -7.49
CA THR A 519 -3.60 -11.80 -8.05
C THR A 519 -4.05 -12.97 -7.16
N THR A 520 -3.13 -13.59 -6.42
CA THR A 520 -3.47 -14.63 -5.44
C THR A 520 -4.17 -14.05 -4.23
N GLU A 521 -3.70 -12.92 -3.69
CA GLU A 521 -4.39 -12.22 -2.59
C GLU A 521 -5.83 -11.85 -2.97
N VAL A 522 -6.03 -11.24 -4.15
CA VAL A 522 -7.37 -10.88 -4.63
C VAL A 522 -8.26 -12.12 -4.78
N ALA A 523 -7.75 -13.20 -5.38
CA ALA A 523 -8.53 -14.43 -5.58
C ALA A 523 -8.87 -15.13 -4.27
N VAL A 524 -7.97 -15.10 -3.29
CA VAL A 524 -8.20 -15.66 -1.95
C VAL A 524 -9.22 -14.81 -1.21
N ALA A 525 -9.08 -13.48 -1.23
CA ALA A 525 -10.04 -12.56 -0.63
C ALA A 525 -11.44 -12.74 -1.24
N GLU A 526 -11.55 -12.87 -2.57
CA GLU A 526 -12.79 -13.15 -3.26
C GLU A 526 -13.41 -14.47 -2.80
N LYS A 527 -12.60 -15.54 -2.78
CA LYS A 527 -13.06 -16.86 -2.36
C LYS A 527 -13.49 -16.86 -0.89
N GLN A 528 -12.66 -16.30 0.00
CA GLN A 528 -12.97 -16.19 1.42
C GLN A 528 -14.24 -15.39 1.65
N TYR A 529 -14.39 -14.24 0.98
CA TYR A 529 -15.61 -13.44 1.08
C TYR A 529 -16.84 -14.23 0.57
N THR A 530 -16.74 -14.86 -0.61
CA THR A 530 -17.85 -15.62 -1.18
C THR A 530 -18.23 -16.83 -0.33
N ASP A 531 -17.25 -17.56 0.20
CA ASP A 531 -17.46 -18.73 1.07
C ASP A 531 -17.97 -18.30 2.45
N SER A 532 -17.59 -17.12 2.94
CA SER A 532 -18.02 -16.55 4.21
C SER A 532 -19.36 -15.82 4.13
N LEU A 533 -19.84 -15.51 2.93
CA LEU A 533 -21.06 -14.76 2.74
C LEU A 533 -22.28 -15.65 3.10
N LEU A 534 -22.73 -15.53 4.32
CA LEU A 534 -23.90 -16.24 4.85
C LEU A 534 -25.24 -15.61 4.41
N ALA A 535 -25.21 -14.58 3.58
CA ALA A 535 -26.36 -13.87 3.06
C ALA A 535 -26.53 -14.10 1.56
N ASP A 536 -27.79 -14.28 1.14
CA ASP A 536 -28.19 -14.41 -0.27
C ASP A 536 -28.63 -13.07 -0.86
N ALA A 537 -29.07 -12.14 -0.01
CA ALA A 537 -29.44 -10.79 -0.41
C ALA A 537 -29.10 -9.79 0.71
N VAL A 538 -29.00 -8.53 0.32
CA VAL A 538 -28.82 -7.39 1.24
C VAL A 538 -29.87 -6.32 0.95
N VAL A 539 -30.37 -5.75 2.01
CA VAL A 539 -31.21 -4.55 1.99
C VAL A 539 -30.40 -3.44 2.64
N THR A 540 -30.12 -2.38 1.89
CA THR A 540 -29.35 -1.21 2.35
C THR A 540 -30.23 0.03 2.38
N SER A 541 -29.87 1.00 3.20
CA SER A 541 -30.53 2.28 3.28
C SER A 541 -29.59 3.39 2.80
N ALA A 542 -30.05 4.19 1.84
CA ALA A 542 -29.37 5.40 1.43
C ALA A 542 -29.38 6.49 2.52
N THR A 543 -30.24 6.35 3.51
CA THR A 543 -30.32 7.28 4.64
C THR A 543 -29.25 7.08 5.70
N GLY A 544 -28.41 6.03 5.56
CA GLY A 544 -27.41 5.62 6.55
C GLY A 544 -27.97 4.89 7.77
N ASP A 545 -29.29 4.89 7.94
CA ASP A 545 -30.03 4.22 9.04
C ASP A 545 -31.12 3.33 8.46
N LEU A 546 -31.36 2.20 9.08
CA LEU A 546 -32.50 1.36 8.75
C LEU A 546 -33.80 1.97 9.35
N PRO A 547 -34.84 2.14 8.55
CA PRO A 547 -36.15 2.60 9.07
C PRO A 547 -36.68 1.67 10.15
N PRO A 548 -37.31 2.21 11.22
CA PRO A 548 -37.89 1.42 12.27
C PRO A 548 -38.87 0.38 11.72
N GLY A 549 -38.74 -0.87 12.15
CA GLY A 549 -39.60 -1.99 11.75
C GLY A 549 -39.33 -2.58 10.34
N LEU A 550 -38.34 -2.06 9.57
CA LEU A 550 -38.00 -2.62 8.26
C LEU A 550 -37.50 -4.07 8.38
N ILE A 551 -36.70 -4.38 9.39
CA ILE A 551 -36.21 -5.74 9.63
C ILE A 551 -37.37 -6.74 9.81
N ALA A 552 -38.41 -6.38 10.54
CA ALA A 552 -39.57 -7.23 10.74
C ALA A 552 -40.36 -7.45 9.44
N LYS A 553 -40.47 -6.43 8.58
CA LYS A 553 -41.09 -6.57 7.26
C LYS A 553 -40.28 -7.49 6.33
N VAL A 554 -38.94 -7.38 6.36
CA VAL A 554 -38.02 -8.23 5.59
C VAL A 554 -38.08 -9.67 6.07
N GLN A 555 -38.10 -9.90 7.38
CA GLN A 555 -38.23 -11.27 7.98
C GLN A 555 -39.54 -11.96 7.55
N GLN A 556 -40.61 -11.22 7.36
CA GLN A 556 -41.90 -11.73 6.92
C GLN A 556 -42.04 -11.87 5.40
N ALA A 557 -41.01 -11.55 4.62
CA ALA A 557 -41.08 -11.68 3.16
C ALA A 557 -41.06 -13.15 2.74
N PRO A 558 -41.86 -13.54 1.72
CA PRO A 558 -41.85 -14.91 1.21
C PRO A 558 -40.44 -15.30 0.73
N GLY A 559 -40.01 -16.50 1.07
CA GLY A 559 -38.71 -17.03 0.69
C GLY A 559 -37.54 -16.63 1.62
N VAL A 560 -37.79 -15.87 2.68
CA VAL A 560 -36.79 -15.51 3.69
C VAL A 560 -36.75 -16.57 4.78
N ALA A 561 -35.58 -17.15 5.01
CA ALA A 561 -35.34 -18.04 6.16
C ALA A 561 -34.98 -17.24 7.41
N GLY A 562 -34.23 -16.15 7.23
CA GLY A 562 -33.84 -15.26 8.30
C GLY A 562 -33.31 -13.92 7.76
N ALA A 563 -33.44 -12.88 8.55
CA ALA A 563 -32.87 -11.59 8.24
C ALA A 563 -32.28 -10.97 9.53
N THR A 564 -31.13 -10.33 9.38
CA THR A 564 -30.42 -9.70 10.49
C THR A 564 -29.98 -8.30 10.15
N ALA A 565 -30.11 -7.38 11.08
CA ALA A 565 -29.37 -6.13 11.02
C ALA A 565 -27.87 -6.42 11.10
N PHE A 566 -27.08 -5.68 10.36
CA PHE A 566 -25.64 -5.87 10.28
C PHE A 566 -24.92 -4.55 10.57
N VAL A 567 -23.99 -4.60 11.49
CA VAL A 567 -23.21 -3.45 11.95
C VAL A 567 -21.76 -3.92 12.12
N THR A 568 -20.81 -3.14 11.68
CA THR A 568 -19.38 -3.46 11.89
C THR A 568 -18.69 -2.39 12.71
N SER A 569 -17.80 -2.79 13.59
CA SER A 569 -16.91 -1.93 14.35
C SER A 569 -15.66 -2.70 14.76
N LYS A 570 -14.78 -2.07 15.54
CA LYS A 570 -13.63 -2.74 16.17
C LYS A 570 -13.72 -2.60 17.68
N GLY A 571 -13.04 -3.50 18.39
CA GLY A 571 -12.91 -3.44 19.82
C GLY A 571 -11.57 -3.94 20.30
N TYR A 572 -11.20 -3.57 21.52
CA TYR A 572 -9.95 -3.94 22.15
C TYR A 572 -10.26 -4.65 23.46
N ASN A 573 -9.63 -5.79 23.65
CA ASN A 573 -9.85 -6.57 24.85
C ASN A 573 -9.06 -5.98 26.03
N GLU A 574 -9.75 -5.66 27.13
CA GLU A 574 -9.15 -5.10 28.33
C GLU A 574 -8.91 -6.18 29.40
N LYS A 575 -9.88 -7.08 29.55
CA LYS A 575 -9.83 -8.16 30.56
C LYS A 575 -10.54 -9.42 30.06
N PRO A 576 -9.87 -10.57 30.06
CA PRO A 576 -8.44 -10.77 30.36
C PRO A 576 -7.56 -10.06 29.33
N SER A 577 -6.35 -9.64 29.72
CA SER A 577 -5.42 -9.00 28.80
C SER A 577 -4.91 -9.99 27.75
N ASP A 578 -4.87 -9.56 26.48
CA ASP A 578 -4.30 -10.33 25.38
C ASP A 578 -2.92 -9.74 25.03
N ALA A 579 -1.86 -10.53 25.28
CA ALA A 579 -0.49 -10.12 24.97
C ALA A 579 -0.19 -10.06 23.47
N THR A 580 -1.08 -10.59 22.64
CA THR A 580 -0.93 -10.67 21.19
C THR A 580 -1.84 -9.68 20.46
N GLN A 581 -2.57 -8.85 21.22
CA GLN A 581 -3.44 -7.82 20.66
C GLN A 581 -2.57 -6.71 20.04
N ASP A 582 -2.79 -6.45 18.77
CA ASP A 582 -2.14 -5.41 18.02
C ASP A 582 -3.00 -4.13 17.87
N GLU A 583 -2.51 -3.17 17.15
CA GLU A 583 -3.20 -1.90 16.87
C GLU A 583 -4.52 -2.08 16.11
N ASP A 584 -4.68 -3.18 15.38
CA ASP A 584 -5.88 -3.50 14.62
C ASP A 584 -7.06 -3.94 15.49
N GLY A 585 -6.80 -4.47 16.67
CA GLY A 585 -7.82 -4.93 17.59
C GLY A 585 -8.63 -6.13 17.10
N VAL A 586 -9.84 -6.30 17.62
CA VAL A 586 -10.78 -7.38 17.27
C VAL A 586 -11.91 -6.80 16.44
N ASP A 587 -12.17 -7.37 15.27
CA ASP A 587 -13.33 -7.01 14.46
C ASP A 587 -14.63 -7.43 15.19
N LEU A 588 -15.55 -6.48 15.33
CA LEU A 588 -16.86 -6.68 15.95
C LEU A 588 -17.95 -6.61 14.88
N THR A 589 -18.84 -7.60 14.89
CA THR A 589 -20.01 -7.64 14.02
C THR A 589 -21.27 -7.69 14.86
N GLY A 590 -22.09 -6.65 14.76
CA GLY A 590 -23.42 -6.59 15.38
C GLY A 590 -24.45 -7.30 14.51
N ILE A 591 -25.15 -8.28 15.09
CA ILE A 591 -26.24 -9.01 14.42
C ILE A 591 -27.49 -9.03 15.30
N THR A 592 -28.66 -9.15 14.66
CA THR A 592 -29.90 -9.46 15.34
C THR A 592 -30.03 -10.99 15.39
N ALA A 593 -29.93 -11.59 16.57
CA ALA A 593 -29.93 -13.04 16.73
C ALA A 593 -31.23 -13.70 16.26
N ASP A 594 -32.36 -13.03 16.49
CA ASP A 594 -33.69 -13.50 16.10
C ASP A 594 -33.77 -13.66 14.56
N GLY A 595 -34.00 -14.89 14.11
CA GLY A 595 -34.21 -15.22 12.69
C GLY A 595 -32.96 -15.66 11.93
N VAL A 596 -31.75 -15.54 12.48
CA VAL A 596 -30.53 -16.04 11.81
C VAL A 596 -29.80 -17.13 12.61
N ALA A 597 -30.12 -17.31 13.90
CA ALA A 597 -29.44 -18.27 14.73
C ALA A 597 -29.38 -19.67 14.09
N LYS A 598 -30.47 -20.12 13.45
CA LYS A 598 -30.53 -21.42 12.76
C LYS A 598 -29.72 -21.40 11.44
N ALA A 599 -29.74 -20.29 10.71
CA ALA A 599 -29.02 -20.18 9.45
C ALA A 599 -27.49 -20.15 9.66
N TRP A 600 -27.06 -19.60 10.82
CA TRP A 600 -25.65 -19.46 11.18
C TRP A 600 -25.17 -20.49 12.20
N GLU A 601 -26.01 -21.48 12.53
CA GLU A 601 -25.66 -22.57 13.46
C GLU A 601 -24.40 -23.35 13.02
N SER A 602 -24.13 -23.40 11.70
CA SER A 602 -22.96 -24.09 11.16
C SER A 602 -21.63 -23.48 11.59
N ILE A 603 -21.59 -22.19 11.95
CA ILE A 603 -20.37 -21.52 12.42
C ILE A 603 -20.15 -21.62 13.93
N VAL A 604 -21.12 -22.11 14.69
CA VAL A 604 -21.01 -22.26 16.14
C VAL A 604 -20.16 -23.48 16.47
N ALA A 605 -19.15 -23.29 17.33
CA ALA A 605 -18.33 -24.36 17.89
C ALA A 605 -18.89 -24.86 19.25
N THR A 606 -19.18 -23.92 20.16
CA THR A 606 -19.80 -24.21 21.46
C THR A 606 -20.80 -23.12 21.85
N GLY A 607 -21.80 -23.42 22.65
CA GLY A 607 -22.82 -22.45 23.04
C GLY A 607 -23.98 -22.35 22.07
N GLN A 608 -24.72 -21.24 22.09
CA GLN A 608 -25.90 -21.00 21.27
C GLN A 608 -26.01 -19.51 20.89
N LEU A 609 -26.28 -19.22 19.61
CA LEU A 609 -26.48 -17.83 19.13
C LEU A 609 -27.82 -17.24 19.56
N ASP A 610 -28.82 -18.07 19.87
CA ASP A 610 -30.10 -17.59 20.40
C ASP A 610 -29.97 -16.85 21.73
N ALA A 611 -28.89 -17.08 22.48
CA ALA A 611 -28.56 -16.34 23.70
C ALA A 611 -27.88 -14.99 23.48
N LEU A 612 -27.67 -14.57 22.21
CA LEU A 612 -26.96 -13.33 21.87
C LEU A 612 -27.91 -12.11 22.01
N HIS A 613 -28.17 -11.68 23.23
CA HIS A 613 -29.02 -10.55 23.56
C HIS A 613 -28.43 -9.69 24.69
N GLY A 614 -28.61 -8.37 24.60
CA GLY A 614 -28.07 -7.44 25.61
C GLY A 614 -26.54 -7.44 25.64
N ASN A 615 -25.94 -7.46 26.81
CA ASN A 615 -24.47 -7.38 26.95
C ASN A 615 -23.81 -8.76 26.81
N THR A 616 -23.97 -9.38 25.66
CA THR A 616 -23.40 -10.69 25.34
C THR A 616 -22.53 -10.67 24.11
N ILE A 617 -21.64 -11.66 23.96
CA ILE A 617 -20.71 -11.78 22.83
C ILE A 617 -20.48 -13.25 22.49
N ALA A 618 -20.31 -13.52 21.19
CA ALA A 618 -19.81 -14.79 20.71
C ALA A 618 -18.40 -14.57 20.12
N LEU A 619 -17.40 -15.29 20.62
CA LEU A 619 -16.00 -15.10 20.28
C LEU A 619 -15.52 -16.11 19.25
N PRO A 620 -14.63 -15.74 18.30
CA PRO A 620 -13.85 -16.70 17.51
C PRO A 620 -13.11 -17.66 18.44
N ALA A 621 -13.04 -18.94 18.08
CA ALA A 621 -12.47 -19.99 18.95
C ALA A 621 -11.00 -19.75 19.27
N ASP A 622 -10.23 -19.23 18.31
CA ASP A 622 -8.85 -18.87 18.49
C ASP A 622 -8.66 -17.71 19.49
N LEU A 623 -9.51 -16.68 19.41
CA LEU A 623 -9.52 -15.57 20.37
C LEU A 623 -9.93 -16.07 21.77
N ALA A 624 -10.98 -16.87 21.86
CA ALA A 624 -11.42 -17.46 23.13
C ALA A 624 -10.31 -18.31 23.78
N GLN A 625 -9.57 -19.06 22.96
CA GLN A 625 -8.43 -19.86 23.43
C GLN A 625 -7.27 -18.98 23.90
N ARG A 626 -6.90 -17.91 23.16
CA ARG A 626 -5.86 -16.96 23.57
C ARG A 626 -6.20 -16.30 24.91
N LEU A 627 -7.45 -15.88 25.06
CA LEU A 627 -7.94 -15.24 26.30
C LEU A 627 -8.14 -16.24 27.44
N GLY A 628 -8.13 -17.55 27.17
CA GLY A 628 -8.41 -18.57 28.16
C GLY A 628 -9.87 -18.54 28.69
N VAL A 629 -10.83 -18.07 27.88
CA VAL A 629 -12.23 -17.92 28.23
C VAL A 629 -13.12 -18.90 27.48
N GLY A 630 -14.23 -19.30 28.11
CA GLY A 630 -15.24 -20.16 27.49
C GLY A 630 -16.64 -19.59 27.68
N VAL A 631 -17.63 -20.32 27.22
CA VAL A 631 -19.06 -19.96 27.42
C VAL A 631 -19.35 -19.78 28.90
N GLY A 632 -20.02 -18.67 29.25
CA GLY A 632 -20.32 -18.25 30.63
C GLY A 632 -19.27 -17.37 31.29
N ALA A 633 -18.12 -17.16 30.66
CA ALA A 633 -17.11 -16.23 31.17
C ALA A 633 -17.49 -14.76 30.86
N LYS A 634 -16.94 -13.84 31.64
CA LYS A 634 -17.08 -12.39 31.42
C LYS A 634 -15.81 -11.82 30.86
N ILE A 635 -15.94 -10.96 29.87
CA ILE A 635 -14.84 -10.17 29.31
C ILE A 635 -15.17 -8.69 29.40
N VAL A 636 -14.14 -7.87 29.45
CA VAL A 636 -14.27 -6.41 29.36
C VAL A 636 -13.59 -5.97 28.06
N MET A 637 -14.36 -5.37 27.19
CA MET A 637 -13.86 -4.82 25.93
C MET A 637 -14.03 -3.30 25.89
N ARG A 638 -13.07 -2.63 25.29
CA ARG A 638 -13.19 -1.25 24.84
C ARG A 638 -13.72 -1.27 23.43
N LEU A 639 -14.88 -0.68 23.22
CA LEU A 639 -15.52 -0.58 21.92
C LEU A 639 -14.85 0.51 21.07
N GLY A 640 -15.16 0.54 19.78
CA GLY A 640 -14.56 1.44 18.81
C GLY A 640 -14.66 2.93 19.14
N ASP A 641 -15.68 3.35 19.91
CA ASP A 641 -15.87 4.71 20.40
C ASP A 641 -15.15 5.02 21.74
N GLY A 642 -14.36 4.06 22.25
CA GLY A 642 -13.63 4.17 23.50
C GLY A 642 -14.44 3.83 24.74
N SER A 643 -15.71 3.48 24.63
CA SER A 643 -16.54 3.05 25.75
C SER A 643 -16.17 1.64 26.22
N LEU A 644 -16.33 1.37 27.52
CA LEU A 644 -16.09 0.06 28.11
C LEU A 644 -17.39 -0.74 28.19
N ALA A 645 -17.37 -1.94 27.66
CA ALA A 645 -18.47 -2.90 27.74
C ALA A 645 -18.02 -4.14 28.50
N THR A 646 -18.84 -4.57 29.50
CA THR A 646 -18.69 -5.89 30.16
C THR A 646 -19.64 -6.83 29.47
N LEU A 647 -19.12 -7.91 28.88
CA LEU A 647 -19.83 -8.81 27.99
C LEU A 647 -19.76 -10.24 28.51
N ASP A 648 -20.87 -10.96 28.48
CA ASP A 648 -20.95 -12.38 28.80
C ASP A 648 -20.75 -13.22 27.54
N VAL A 649 -19.81 -14.17 27.57
CA VAL A 649 -19.53 -15.04 26.41
C VAL A 649 -20.63 -16.11 26.34
N VAL A 650 -21.44 -16.08 25.27
CA VAL A 650 -22.58 -17.02 25.09
C VAL A 650 -22.29 -18.12 24.08
N ALA A 651 -21.34 -17.91 23.19
CA ALA A 651 -20.92 -18.90 22.20
C ALA A 651 -19.45 -18.72 21.80
N THR A 652 -18.84 -19.78 21.31
CA THR A 652 -17.59 -19.70 20.53
C THR A 652 -17.85 -20.11 19.10
N LEU A 653 -17.18 -19.43 18.17
CA LEU A 653 -17.35 -19.61 16.73
C LEU A 653 -16.19 -20.42 16.17
N ARG A 654 -16.43 -21.26 15.20
CA ARG A 654 -15.35 -21.97 14.47
C ARG A 654 -14.47 -20.94 13.77
N SER A 655 -13.15 -21.09 13.87
CA SER A 655 -12.21 -20.22 13.17
C SER A 655 -12.30 -20.49 11.66
N THR A 656 -13.09 -19.70 10.98
CA THR A 656 -13.25 -19.67 9.53
C THR A 656 -13.18 -18.20 9.09
N ALA A 657 -12.97 -17.94 7.81
CA ALA A 657 -13.02 -16.59 7.30
C ALA A 657 -14.37 -15.89 7.57
N ALA A 658 -15.47 -16.66 7.65
CA ALA A 658 -16.81 -16.18 8.00
C ALA A 658 -16.97 -15.77 9.46
N SER A 659 -16.16 -16.30 10.35
CA SER A 659 -16.25 -16.11 11.80
C SER A 659 -14.98 -15.50 12.39
N ALA A 660 -14.23 -14.73 11.58
CA ALA A 660 -13.05 -14.01 12.03
C ALA A 660 -13.39 -12.88 13.00
N SER A 661 -14.62 -12.33 12.94
CA SER A 661 -15.11 -11.28 13.83
C SER A 661 -15.88 -11.85 15.02
N ALA A 662 -15.80 -11.19 16.18
CA ALA A 662 -16.66 -11.46 17.31
C ALA A 662 -18.07 -10.93 17.05
N LEU A 663 -19.10 -11.72 17.38
CA LEU A 663 -20.50 -11.33 17.19
C LEU A 663 -21.08 -10.73 18.47
N MET A 664 -21.80 -9.62 18.31
CA MET A 664 -22.53 -8.94 19.38
C MET A 664 -23.97 -8.68 18.93
N PRO A 665 -24.92 -8.40 19.87
CA PRO A 665 -26.21 -7.89 19.47
C PRO A 665 -26.10 -6.55 18.75
N ALA A 666 -26.78 -6.42 17.60
CA ALA A 666 -26.75 -5.19 16.81
C ALA A 666 -27.24 -3.97 17.61
N ASP A 667 -28.26 -4.17 18.45
CA ASP A 667 -28.81 -3.10 19.31
C ASP A 667 -27.81 -2.62 20.39
N THR A 668 -26.87 -3.47 20.76
CA THR A 668 -25.80 -3.14 21.72
C THR A 668 -24.63 -2.46 21.03
N LEU A 669 -24.24 -2.91 19.82
CA LEU A 669 -23.08 -2.38 19.11
C LEU A 669 -23.40 -1.07 18.35
N ALA A 670 -24.57 -0.97 17.71
CA ALA A 670 -24.92 0.14 16.83
C ALA A 670 -24.80 1.54 17.49
N PRO A 671 -25.24 1.76 18.75
CA PRO A 671 -25.08 3.06 19.41
C PRO A 671 -23.62 3.50 19.58
N HIS A 672 -22.67 2.55 19.52
CA HIS A 672 -21.23 2.77 19.66
C HIS A 672 -20.51 2.93 18.33
N THR A 673 -21.26 3.02 17.22
CA THR A 673 -20.71 3.30 15.88
C THR A 673 -20.92 4.74 15.47
N ALA A 674 -20.20 5.17 14.45
CA ALA A 674 -20.34 6.53 13.89
C ALA A 674 -21.75 6.80 13.36
N ALA A 675 -22.40 5.79 12.76
CA ALA A 675 -23.76 5.86 12.27
C ALA A 675 -24.81 5.89 13.40
N GLY A 676 -24.51 5.25 14.52
CA GLY A 676 -25.45 5.13 15.65
C GLY A 676 -26.57 4.11 15.43
N SER A 677 -26.62 3.44 14.29
CA SER A 677 -27.64 2.46 13.89
C SER A 677 -27.08 1.48 12.87
N ALA A 678 -27.81 0.40 12.58
CA ALA A 678 -27.47 -0.50 11.47
C ALA A 678 -27.79 0.18 10.12
N ASP A 679 -26.90 -0.02 9.16
CA ASP A 679 -26.99 0.53 7.80
C ASP A 679 -27.51 -0.49 6.78
N ARG A 680 -27.51 -1.76 7.10
CA ARG A 680 -27.88 -2.86 6.21
C ARG A 680 -28.57 -4.03 6.93
N ILE A 681 -29.39 -4.78 6.18
CA ILE A 681 -29.99 -6.03 6.59
C ILE A 681 -29.43 -7.13 5.68
N LEU A 682 -28.81 -8.14 6.28
CA LEU A 682 -28.43 -9.37 5.57
C LEU A 682 -29.61 -10.34 5.60
N VAL A 683 -29.92 -10.94 4.45
CA VAL A 683 -31.08 -11.86 4.27
C VAL A 683 -30.59 -13.21 3.81
N VAL A 684 -31.04 -14.25 4.50
CA VAL A 684 -30.78 -15.64 4.14
C VAL A 684 -32.05 -16.22 3.54
N ALA A 685 -31.90 -16.86 2.37
CA ALA A 685 -33.01 -17.47 1.65
C ALA A 685 -33.45 -18.80 2.27
N GLN A 686 -34.71 -19.15 2.13
CA GLN A 686 -35.17 -20.52 2.39
C GLN A 686 -34.56 -21.48 1.35
N PRO A 687 -34.14 -22.70 1.77
CA PRO A 687 -33.60 -23.68 0.84
C PRO A 687 -34.50 -23.92 -0.38
N GLY A 688 -33.94 -23.74 -1.57
CA GLY A 688 -34.66 -23.93 -2.83
C GLY A 688 -35.40 -22.69 -3.37
N THR A 689 -35.31 -21.53 -2.71
CA THR A 689 -35.88 -20.29 -3.21
C THR A 689 -34.94 -19.70 -4.29
N PRO A 690 -35.42 -19.45 -5.54
CA PRO A 690 -34.63 -18.74 -6.55
C PRO A 690 -34.31 -17.31 -6.10
N GLU A 691 -33.07 -16.85 -6.38
CA GLU A 691 -32.65 -15.48 -6.02
C GLU A 691 -33.58 -14.41 -6.60
N ALA A 692 -34.03 -14.58 -7.85
CA ALA A 692 -34.94 -13.63 -8.49
C ALA A 692 -36.26 -13.46 -7.75
N ASP A 693 -36.84 -14.56 -7.24
CA ASP A 693 -38.10 -14.54 -6.47
C ASP A 693 -37.89 -13.92 -5.10
N LEU A 694 -36.76 -14.22 -4.44
CA LEU A 694 -36.37 -13.60 -3.18
C LEU A 694 -36.25 -12.07 -3.35
N LEU A 695 -35.48 -11.60 -4.34
CA LEU A 695 -35.30 -10.17 -4.61
C LEU A 695 -36.61 -9.47 -4.95
N ALA A 696 -37.49 -10.12 -5.72
CA ALA A 696 -38.81 -9.57 -6.02
C ALA A 696 -39.68 -9.43 -4.76
N SER A 697 -39.66 -10.44 -3.89
CA SER A 697 -40.42 -10.41 -2.62
C SER A 697 -39.88 -9.33 -1.66
N LEU A 698 -38.57 -9.20 -1.57
CA LEU A 698 -37.92 -8.15 -0.76
C LEU A 698 -38.23 -6.75 -1.27
N ARG A 699 -38.15 -6.53 -2.61
CA ARG A 699 -38.54 -5.24 -3.22
C ARG A 699 -39.98 -4.90 -3.00
N SER A 700 -40.89 -5.88 -3.05
CA SER A 700 -42.31 -5.62 -2.78
C SER A 700 -42.58 -5.25 -1.31
N ARG A 701 -41.79 -5.73 -0.37
CA ARG A 701 -41.96 -5.45 1.07
C ARG A 701 -41.18 -4.24 1.56
N ALA A 702 -40.04 -3.96 0.95
CA ALA A 702 -39.17 -2.83 1.28
C ALA A 702 -39.38 -1.63 0.35
N GLY A 703 -39.99 -1.80 -0.83
CA GLY A 703 -40.10 -0.77 -1.88
C GLY A 703 -41.05 0.39 -1.55
N ASP A 704 -41.87 0.27 -0.50
CA ASP A 704 -42.68 1.37 0.01
C ASP A 704 -41.87 2.35 0.90
N VAL A 705 -40.60 2.07 1.12
CA VAL A 705 -39.70 2.89 1.93
C VAL A 705 -38.67 3.56 1.04
N ASP A 706 -38.81 4.88 0.93
CA ASP A 706 -37.89 5.69 0.14
C ASP A 706 -36.44 5.53 0.62
N GLY A 707 -35.49 5.42 -0.32
CA GLY A 707 -34.08 5.27 -0.03
C GLY A 707 -33.61 3.86 0.27
N VAL A 708 -34.49 2.84 0.25
CA VAL A 708 -34.11 1.44 0.46
C VAL A 708 -33.76 0.78 -0.87
N GLN A 709 -32.61 0.08 -0.91
CA GLN A 709 -32.13 -0.68 -2.05
C GLN A 709 -32.01 -2.16 -1.70
N VAL A 710 -32.40 -3.02 -2.64
CA VAL A 710 -32.30 -4.47 -2.48
C VAL A 710 -31.38 -5.01 -3.54
N ALA A 711 -30.32 -5.67 -3.10
CA ALA A 711 -29.29 -6.26 -3.96
C ALA A 711 -29.08 -7.73 -3.64
N GLY A 712 -28.73 -8.52 -4.64
CA GLY A 712 -28.44 -9.95 -4.46
C GLY A 712 -26.98 -10.21 -4.14
N ARG A 713 -26.65 -11.48 -3.92
CA ARG A 713 -25.30 -11.97 -3.57
C ARG A 713 -24.21 -11.51 -4.55
N GLU A 714 -24.52 -11.52 -5.85
CA GLU A 714 -23.58 -11.07 -6.89
C GLU A 714 -23.20 -9.59 -6.74
N ALA A 715 -24.16 -8.73 -6.35
CA ALA A 715 -23.90 -7.30 -6.15
C ALA A 715 -23.02 -7.05 -4.92
N LEU A 716 -23.19 -7.83 -3.84
CA LEU A 716 -22.33 -7.80 -2.65
C LEU A 716 -20.90 -8.18 -3.01
N THR A 717 -20.74 -9.29 -3.73
CA THR A 717 -19.41 -9.74 -4.17
C THR A 717 -18.75 -8.72 -5.09
N LYS A 718 -19.50 -8.11 -6.02
CA LYS A 718 -18.98 -7.07 -6.90
C LYS A 718 -18.54 -5.82 -6.13
N ALA A 719 -19.33 -5.39 -5.13
CA ALA A 719 -18.99 -4.23 -4.30
C ALA A 719 -17.68 -4.48 -3.51
N PHE A 720 -17.58 -5.64 -2.87
CA PHE A 720 -16.37 -6.06 -2.17
C PHE A 720 -15.15 -6.13 -3.11
N LEU A 721 -15.31 -6.78 -4.27
CA LEU A 721 -14.23 -6.87 -5.25
C LEU A 721 -13.79 -5.50 -5.79
N ALA A 722 -14.70 -4.55 -5.95
CA ALA A 722 -14.37 -3.21 -6.38
C ALA A 722 -13.44 -2.51 -5.36
N GLU A 723 -13.70 -2.69 -4.07
CA GLU A 723 -12.85 -2.17 -2.99
C GLU A 723 -11.48 -2.85 -2.97
N VAL A 724 -11.45 -4.19 -3.01
CA VAL A 724 -10.20 -4.97 -3.05
C VAL A 724 -9.38 -4.62 -4.30
N GLN A 725 -10.02 -4.45 -5.45
CA GLN A 725 -9.36 -4.04 -6.69
C GLN A 725 -8.83 -2.61 -6.63
N ALA A 726 -9.52 -1.68 -5.98
CA ALA A 726 -9.02 -0.32 -5.78
C ALA A 726 -7.69 -0.33 -5.01
N ASN A 727 -7.60 -1.13 -3.96
CA ASN A 727 -6.36 -1.33 -3.21
C ASN A 727 -5.28 -2.04 -4.04
N ALA A 728 -5.65 -3.02 -4.87
CA ALA A 728 -4.73 -3.72 -5.76
C ALA A 728 -4.10 -2.80 -6.82
N TRP A 729 -4.84 -1.80 -7.32
CA TRP A 729 -4.31 -0.83 -8.29
C TRP A 729 -3.10 -0.05 -7.77
N VAL A 730 -3.05 0.25 -6.47
CA VAL A 730 -1.90 0.90 -5.82
C VAL A 730 -0.66 0.03 -5.94
N ASN A 731 -0.81 -1.24 -5.58
CA ASN A 731 0.28 -2.20 -5.68
C ASN A 731 0.76 -2.35 -7.12
N TYR A 732 -0.15 -2.45 -8.09
CA TYR A 732 0.21 -2.51 -9.52
C TYR A 732 0.97 -1.27 -9.99
N LEU A 733 0.60 -0.08 -9.52
CA LEU A 733 1.27 1.17 -9.89
C LEU A 733 2.70 1.21 -9.36
N ILE A 734 2.92 0.84 -8.10
CA ILE A 734 4.24 0.85 -7.48
C ILE A 734 5.11 -0.28 -8.06
N VAL A 735 4.53 -1.47 -8.26
CA VAL A 735 5.22 -2.58 -8.95
C VAL A 735 5.61 -2.16 -10.38
N GLY A 736 4.73 -1.49 -11.11
CA GLY A 736 5.01 -0.93 -12.42
C GLY A 736 6.21 0.01 -12.42
N LEU A 737 6.33 0.87 -11.42
CA LEU A 737 7.47 1.77 -11.25
C LEU A 737 8.78 1.00 -11.03
N LEU A 738 8.76 -0.02 -10.18
CA LEU A 738 9.92 -0.89 -9.92
C LEU A 738 10.33 -1.66 -11.18
N LEU A 739 9.35 -2.14 -11.97
CA LEU A 739 9.60 -2.83 -13.23
C LEU A 739 10.23 -1.92 -14.27
N VAL A 740 9.76 -0.68 -14.39
CA VAL A 740 10.38 0.34 -15.27
C VAL A 740 11.82 0.59 -14.85
N TYR A 741 12.07 0.74 -13.53
CA TYR A 741 13.43 0.88 -13.03
C TYR A 741 14.32 -0.32 -13.38
N ALA A 742 13.84 -1.52 -13.13
CA ALA A 742 14.56 -2.76 -13.43
C ALA A 742 14.83 -2.89 -14.95
N ALA A 743 13.87 -2.53 -15.80
CA ALA A 743 14.00 -2.54 -17.25
C ALA A 743 15.08 -1.55 -17.74
N ILE A 744 15.06 -0.31 -17.24
CA ILE A 744 16.08 0.72 -17.56
C ILE A 744 17.47 0.20 -17.17
N SER A 745 17.58 -0.38 -15.99
CA SER A 745 18.82 -0.91 -15.45
C SER A 745 19.34 -2.11 -16.25
N MET A 746 18.43 -2.99 -16.67
CA MET A 746 18.75 -4.14 -17.51
C MET A 746 19.28 -3.68 -18.90
N VAL A 747 18.56 -2.76 -19.55
CA VAL A 747 18.97 -2.19 -20.84
C VAL A 747 20.34 -1.52 -20.71
N ASN A 748 20.53 -0.72 -19.68
CA ASN A 748 21.77 -0.04 -19.39
C ASN A 748 22.97 -1.01 -19.26
N THR A 749 22.80 -2.08 -18.48
CA THR A 749 23.84 -3.09 -18.28
C THR A 749 24.15 -3.86 -19.56
N LEU A 750 23.14 -4.22 -20.36
CA LEU A 750 23.29 -4.93 -21.62
C LEU A 750 23.98 -4.07 -22.71
N VAL A 751 23.62 -2.80 -22.81
CA VAL A 751 24.25 -1.85 -23.73
C VAL A 751 25.73 -1.70 -23.42
N MET A 752 26.09 -1.58 -22.13
CA MET A 752 27.50 -1.55 -21.70
C MET A 752 28.25 -2.83 -22.06
N ALA A 753 27.67 -3.99 -21.74
CA ALA A 753 28.28 -5.28 -22.04
C ALA A 753 28.51 -5.51 -23.53
N THR A 754 27.68 -4.89 -24.38
CA THR A 754 27.76 -5.01 -25.86
C THR A 754 28.76 -4.01 -26.47
N ALA A 755 28.85 -2.81 -25.91
CA ALA A 755 29.75 -1.75 -26.41
C ALA A 755 31.22 -2.16 -26.46
N ASP A 756 31.67 -2.98 -25.52
CA ASP A 756 33.05 -3.50 -25.44
C ASP A 756 33.43 -4.46 -26.57
N ARG A 757 32.45 -4.97 -27.30
CA ARG A 757 32.66 -6.02 -28.30
C ARG A 757 32.92 -5.46 -29.70
N ARG A 758 33.04 -4.13 -29.86
CA ARG A 758 33.28 -3.46 -31.17
C ARG A 758 34.47 -4.05 -31.89
N ARG A 759 35.57 -4.28 -31.18
CA ARG A 759 36.80 -4.84 -31.77
C ARG A 759 36.64 -6.28 -32.26
N GLU A 760 35.91 -7.11 -31.50
CA GLU A 760 35.56 -8.47 -31.94
C GLU A 760 34.74 -8.49 -33.21
N PHE A 761 33.71 -7.62 -33.28
CA PHE A 761 32.87 -7.50 -34.48
C PHE A 761 33.70 -7.04 -35.68
N GLY A 762 34.66 -6.14 -35.44
CA GLY A 762 35.62 -5.73 -36.49
C GLY A 762 36.44 -6.90 -36.98
N LEU A 763 37.04 -7.69 -36.10
CA LEU A 763 37.83 -8.88 -36.46
C LEU A 763 37.00 -9.96 -37.15
N GLN A 764 35.78 -10.27 -36.70
CA GLN A 764 34.89 -11.21 -37.34
C GLN A 764 34.56 -10.79 -38.78
N ARG A 765 34.37 -9.48 -39.03
CA ARG A 765 34.12 -8.94 -40.35
C ARG A 765 35.34 -9.00 -41.25
N LEU A 766 36.54 -8.80 -40.72
CA LEU A 766 37.79 -8.93 -41.46
C LEU A 766 38.07 -10.39 -41.87
N ILE A 767 37.62 -11.36 -41.08
CA ILE A 767 37.72 -12.80 -41.44
C ILE A 767 36.61 -13.23 -42.41
N GLY A 768 35.73 -12.31 -42.85
CA GLY A 768 34.73 -12.57 -43.86
C GLY A 768 33.30 -12.79 -43.38
N SER A 769 33.00 -12.59 -42.08
CA SER A 769 31.62 -12.74 -41.57
C SER A 769 30.73 -11.59 -42.08
N THR A 770 29.53 -11.94 -42.55
CA THR A 770 28.53 -10.96 -42.97
C THR A 770 27.89 -10.25 -41.78
N ARG A 771 27.36 -9.04 -41.99
CA ARG A 771 26.60 -8.31 -40.93
C ARG A 771 25.46 -9.14 -40.38
N GLY A 772 24.73 -9.84 -41.29
CA GLY A 772 23.61 -10.70 -40.89
C GLY A 772 24.02 -11.89 -40.02
N GLN A 773 25.19 -12.51 -40.28
CA GLN A 773 25.73 -13.61 -39.45
C GLN A 773 26.09 -13.12 -38.05
N VAL A 774 26.77 -11.97 -37.93
CA VAL A 774 27.11 -11.37 -36.63
C VAL A 774 25.83 -11.01 -35.85
N MET A 775 24.84 -10.42 -36.54
CA MET A 775 23.57 -10.09 -35.89
C MET A 775 22.80 -11.31 -35.40
N ARG A 776 22.72 -12.39 -36.22
CA ARG A 776 22.09 -13.66 -35.79
C ARG A 776 22.82 -14.30 -34.64
N MET A 777 24.15 -14.28 -34.61
CA MET A 777 24.94 -14.77 -33.49
C MET A 777 24.62 -13.99 -32.22
N MET A 778 24.58 -12.65 -32.31
CA MET A 778 24.22 -11.80 -31.17
C MET A 778 22.79 -11.99 -30.69
N ALA A 779 21.85 -12.20 -31.60
CA ALA A 779 20.45 -12.49 -31.22
C ALA A 779 20.32 -13.84 -30.48
N VAL A 780 21.05 -14.87 -30.91
CA VAL A 780 21.10 -16.17 -30.20
C VAL A 780 21.76 -16.02 -28.83
N GLU A 781 22.84 -15.26 -28.72
CA GLU A 781 23.53 -14.98 -27.46
C GLU A 781 22.60 -14.21 -26.48
N ALA A 782 21.89 -13.18 -26.98
CA ALA A 782 20.87 -12.46 -26.22
C ALA A 782 19.72 -13.39 -25.77
N GLY A 783 19.29 -14.30 -26.65
CA GLY A 783 18.30 -15.32 -26.30
C GLY A 783 18.77 -16.27 -25.18
N ILE A 784 20.03 -16.67 -25.19
CA ILE A 784 20.61 -17.47 -24.09
C ILE A 784 20.58 -16.70 -22.76
N VAL A 785 21.00 -15.45 -22.79
CA VAL A 785 21.01 -14.58 -21.58
C VAL A 785 19.59 -14.37 -21.05
N ALA A 786 18.63 -14.07 -21.95
CA ALA A 786 17.23 -13.91 -21.61
C ALA A 786 16.61 -15.20 -21.03
N ALA A 787 16.86 -16.34 -21.66
CA ALA A 787 16.35 -17.64 -21.20
C ALA A 787 16.89 -18.01 -19.80
N ILE A 788 18.19 -17.81 -19.57
CA ILE A 788 18.80 -18.05 -18.25
C ILE A 788 18.26 -17.09 -17.20
N GLY A 789 18.16 -15.79 -17.53
CA GLY A 789 17.62 -14.78 -16.62
C GLY A 789 16.16 -15.03 -16.27
N ALA A 790 15.33 -15.34 -17.27
CA ALA A 790 13.92 -15.66 -17.11
C ALA A 790 13.73 -16.95 -16.28
N PHE A 791 14.50 -17.99 -16.55
CA PHE A 791 14.45 -19.24 -15.78
C PHE A 791 14.82 -19.02 -14.30
N LEU A 792 15.93 -18.32 -14.04
CA LEU A 792 16.34 -18.00 -12.68
C LEU A 792 15.34 -17.06 -11.99
N GLY A 793 14.77 -16.10 -12.72
CA GLY A 793 13.71 -15.23 -12.21
C GLY A 793 12.44 -16.00 -11.84
N THR A 794 11.99 -16.91 -12.69
CA THR A 794 10.87 -17.82 -12.38
C THR A 794 11.15 -18.67 -11.14
N LEU A 795 12.38 -19.19 -11.01
CA LEU A 795 12.78 -19.96 -9.84
C LEU A 795 12.73 -19.12 -8.55
N VAL A 796 13.20 -17.88 -8.60
CA VAL A 796 13.14 -16.93 -7.48
C VAL A 796 11.68 -16.66 -7.12
N ALA A 797 10.82 -16.35 -8.07
CA ALA A 797 9.41 -16.11 -7.83
C ALA A 797 8.71 -17.35 -7.25
N ALA A 798 8.88 -18.51 -7.88
CA ALA A 798 8.24 -19.75 -7.46
C ALA A 798 8.66 -20.18 -6.05
N SER A 799 9.90 -19.91 -5.65
CA SER A 799 10.40 -20.29 -4.32
C SER A 799 9.61 -19.67 -3.16
N MET A 800 8.91 -18.55 -3.40
CA MET A 800 8.09 -17.86 -2.40
C MET A 800 6.60 -17.86 -2.74
N LEU A 801 6.24 -17.86 -4.03
CA LEU A 801 4.83 -17.97 -4.42
C LEU A 801 4.21 -19.32 -4.03
N VAL A 802 4.98 -20.40 -4.14
CA VAL A 802 4.48 -21.74 -3.78
C VAL A 802 4.20 -21.87 -2.29
N PRO A 803 5.12 -21.53 -1.36
CA PRO A 803 4.83 -21.53 0.07
C PRO A 803 3.70 -20.58 0.45
N PHE A 804 3.70 -19.36 -0.08
CA PHE A 804 2.66 -18.38 0.17
C PHE A 804 1.29 -18.88 -0.30
N SER A 805 1.20 -19.36 -1.54
CA SER A 805 -0.07 -19.87 -2.09
C SER A 805 -0.58 -21.08 -1.28
N ALA A 806 0.31 -21.98 -0.86
CA ALA A 806 -0.05 -23.11 -0.02
C ALA A 806 -0.56 -22.70 1.37
N ALA A 807 -0.01 -21.62 1.94
CA ALA A 807 -0.43 -21.11 3.26
C ALA A 807 -1.79 -20.40 3.21
N VAL A 808 -2.11 -19.74 2.08
CA VAL A 808 -3.28 -18.84 2.02
C VAL A 808 -4.46 -19.46 1.24
N SER A 809 -4.19 -20.34 0.26
CA SER A 809 -5.24 -20.84 -0.67
C SER A 809 -5.41 -22.36 -0.69
N ASP A 810 -4.79 -23.11 0.21
CA ASP A 810 -4.74 -24.59 0.20
C ASP A 810 -4.23 -25.20 -1.11
N SER A 811 -3.69 -24.37 -2.01
CA SER A 811 -3.17 -24.79 -3.32
C SER A 811 -1.72 -24.34 -3.47
N PRO A 812 -0.79 -25.22 -3.90
CA PRO A 812 0.59 -24.83 -4.14
C PRO A 812 0.76 -23.94 -5.39
N PHE A 813 -0.27 -23.77 -6.20
CA PHE A 813 -0.22 -22.97 -7.42
C PHE A 813 -0.82 -21.58 -7.18
N PRO A 814 -0.11 -20.50 -7.55
CA PRO A 814 -0.62 -19.15 -7.41
C PRO A 814 -1.82 -18.93 -8.35
N SER A 815 -2.79 -18.19 -7.87
CA SER A 815 -3.96 -17.79 -8.66
C SER A 815 -3.59 -16.65 -9.59
N GLY A 816 -3.99 -16.78 -10.87
CA GLY A 816 -3.79 -15.72 -11.85
C GLY A 816 -3.74 -16.23 -13.29
N PRO A 817 -4.01 -15.36 -14.26
CA PRO A 817 -4.05 -15.76 -15.67
C PRO A 817 -2.63 -15.96 -16.23
N LEU A 818 -2.43 -17.02 -17.00
CA LEU A 818 -1.14 -17.40 -17.57
C LEU A 818 -0.54 -16.34 -18.51
N TRP A 819 -1.37 -15.47 -19.10
CA TRP A 819 -0.89 -14.41 -19.98
C TRP A 819 0.02 -13.41 -19.28
N ILE A 820 -0.16 -13.16 -17.97
CA ILE A 820 0.73 -12.29 -17.17
C ILE A 820 2.17 -12.82 -17.22
N TYR A 821 2.33 -14.13 -16.96
CA TYR A 821 3.62 -14.79 -17.03
C TYR A 821 4.26 -14.67 -18.42
N LEU A 822 3.48 -14.98 -19.46
CA LEU A 822 3.95 -14.90 -20.84
C LEU A 822 4.35 -13.48 -21.26
N VAL A 823 3.60 -12.47 -20.83
CA VAL A 823 3.94 -11.05 -21.10
C VAL A 823 5.23 -10.65 -20.41
N ILE A 824 5.44 -11.03 -19.16
CA ILE A 824 6.69 -10.73 -18.44
C ILE A 824 7.88 -11.39 -19.15
N LEU A 825 7.77 -12.66 -19.49
CA LEU A 825 8.82 -13.37 -20.22
C LEU A 825 9.07 -12.77 -21.60
N GLY A 826 8.00 -12.49 -22.36
CA GLY A 826 8.08 -11.85 -23.67
C GLY A 826 8.77 -10.48 -23.61
N LEU A 827 8.37 -9.65 -22.64
CA LEU A 827 8.98 -8.33 -22.44
C LEU A 827 10.47 -8.45 -22.09
N ALA A 828 10.84 -9.37 -21.19
CA ALA A 828 12.23 -9.61 -20.81
C ALA A 828 13.07 -10.06 -22.02
N VAL A 829 12.53 -10.95 -22.86
CA VAL A 829 13.19 -11.39 -24.11
C VAL A 829 13.36 -10.21 -25.08
N VAL A 830 12.30 -9.46 -25.34
CA VAL A 830 12.29 -8.33 -26.25
C VAL A 830 13.31 -7.27 -25.80
N LEU A 831 13.25 -6.86 -24.54
CA LEU A 831 14.18 -5.87 -23.99
C LEU A 831 15.64 -6.36 -24.08
N THR A 832 15.90 -7.64 -23.77
CA THR A 832 17.24 -8.22 -23.85
C THR A 832 17.77 -8.22 -25.30
N VAL A 833 16.94 -8.66 -26.23
CA VAL A 833 17.31 -8.72 -27.65
C VAL A 833 17.54 -7.30 -28.20
N VAL A 834 16.63 -6.36 -27.93
CA VAL A 834 16.76 -4.98 -28.39
C VAL A 834 17.99 -4.32 -27.78
N ALA A 835 18.20 -4.43 -26.46
CA ALA A 835 19.34 -3.82 -25.77
C ALA A 835 20.68 -4.39 -26.22
N THR A 836 20.73 -5.62 -26.73
CA THR A 836 21.96 -6.27 -27.23
C THR A 836 22.14 -6.02 -28.72
N CYS A 837 21.10 -6.16 -29.52
CA CYS A 837 21.19 -6.08 -30.98
C CYS A 837 21.24 -4.64 -31.52
N ALA A 838 20.58 -3.67 -30.88
CA ALA A 838 20.58 -2.29 -31.35
C ALA A 838 22.00 -1.66 -31.31
N PRO A 839 22.75 -1.73 -30.18
CA PRO A 839 24.12 -1.22 -30.17
C PRO A 839 25.04 -1.96 -31.18
N THR A 840 24.84 -3.28 -31.30
CA THR A 840 25.59 -4.09 -32.29
C THR A 840 25.33 -3.60 -33.73
N TRP A 841 24.08 -3.33 -34.07
CA TRP A 841 23.71 -2.85 -35.39
C TRP A 841 24.31 -1.48 -35.67
N PHE A 842 24.32 -0.55 -34.73
CA PHE A 842 24.97 0.75 -34.88
C PHE A 842 26.48 0.59 -35.10
N THR A 843 27.14 -0.29 -34.36
CA THR A 843 28.59 -0.54 -34.50
C THR A 843 28.94 -1.21 -35.82
N LEU A 844 28.09 -2.04 -36.39
CA LEU A 844 28.28 -2.71 -37.66
C LEU A 844 28.06 -1.79 -38.90
N ARG A 845 27.43 -0.63 -38.72
CA ARG A 845 27.26 0.38 -39.77
C ARG A 845 28.56 1.07 -40.15
N THR A 846 29.48 1.25 -39.19
CA THR A 846 30.79 1.83 -39.48
C THR A 846 31.67 0.84 -40.26
N ARG A 847 32.43 1.33 -41.25
CA ARG A 847 33.38 0.49 -42.00
C ARG A 847 34.54 0.11 -41.10
N PRO A 848 34.95 -1.16 -41.07
CA PRO A 848 36.15 -1.55 -40.32
C PRO A 848 37.36 -0.91 -41.00
N SER A 849 38.02 0.05 -40.33
CA SER A 849 39.29 0.59 -40.80
C SER A 849 40.46 0.01 -39.97
N PRO A 850 41.65 -0.13 -40.50
CA PRO A 850 42.81 -0.58 -39.74
C PRO A 850 43.10 0.30 -38.52
N SER A 851 42.73 1.58 -38.56
CA SER A 851 42.89 2.53 -37.47
C SER A 851 41.95 2.23 -36.27
N THR A 852 40.81 1.55 -36.49
CA THR A 852 39.91 1.11 -35.39
C THR A 852 40.43 -0.13 -34.66
N LEU A 853 41.49 -0.73 -35.13
CA LEU A 853 42.15 -1.89 -34.55
C LEU A 853 43.42 -1.55 -33.77
N ALA A 854 43.89 -0.29 -33.91
CA ALA A 854 45.06 0.19 -33.15
C ALA A 854 44.72 0.22 -31.65
N PRO A 855 45.64 -0.18 -30.78
CA PRO A 855 45.43 -0.04 -29.34
C PRO A 855 45.40 1.47 -29.00
N GLU A 856 44.26 1.95 -28.43
CA GLU A 856 44.21 3.24 -27.75
C GLU A 856 45.00 3.21 -26.46
#